data_423a681bbbb85ac055ca1cf2fb76c437
#
_entry.id   423a681bbbb85ac055ca1cf2fb76c437
#
_cell.length_a   1.000
_cell.length_b   1.000
_cell.length_c   1.000
_cell.angle_alpha   90.00
_cell.angle_beta   90.00
_cell.angle_gamma   90.00
#
_symmetry.space_group_name_H-M   'P 1'
#
loop_
_entity.id
_entity.type
_entity.pdbx_description
1 polymer ?
#
loop_
_entity_poly.entity_id
_entity_poly.type
_entity_poly.pdbx_seq_one_letter_code
_entity_poly.pdbx_strand_id
1 'polypeptide(L)'
;RPCNRTIDGRWWCPDIGMEQSCRNRHDHTILCISCDGGSLNSNLTMPLDIDFSEISKLEVYSCLINVPLKDTLDKIGIRAEIRSVQFDGGTRFDHQLPLSGLNLTKVEIYVANITLSDDDVLPDSEQLEEFYLQGSTISKLPTNFLSNKPFMKQLFIANNYELNDLPEIIAIPSLNHLILQHNNISRITSAVFSVLRNLTVLDLKANPVVWLAEDAFRNNRALISLHLRFDEPQLPERVFDSLELLTELRIVGGRLRIIQEQLFRNLSRLLVLDLSDNHLAQLEGPIFLNLNVLEKLELAKNHIHNIANEIFPDPNKLKKLNLNDNKLTDIPSSPDYISPFDRLNNLSELSLESNQLTNIGSWAEKPSLKVLKLGNNLLNNLDISAIPRTLNELDLSFNSIQQVHDTDETLHNRQLQLKLILVGNPLTYDWQLMNFVRLVRRQRDLNVILPLRIQEKIEEQLSRDLEKHLCPKECHSCRLFGPNRQLVLNCSHMTLEVIPSIPTELHQNASSVVLDVRNNRIRFLPTVQSNPGFGLVNYLLLDDNLFESWSVGNLHENFTSISFKNNALKTLDMKLIDAIMELPKLEHIYLQDNPWPCHCVVAKRMLLLQSKISNFDTLTCGHSKRLMSRIGQSCHNHMTTLISISFVTLMLIALGFAIYCHYQRAIKTWLFVHHLCLKCVSEAEAGAHHQYDAFISYSYHDEDFVAHKLVPALEAAPQKFRLCIHVRDFIAGMSLESQVIKAIANSRRTIVYVTKHFLQSEWSRHEFRLAFEQSLRQNRTRLIVILDSDVSKQFHVLDAQLRVFFSTATYLRKDDVAFWRKLLYAMPHRDVVAMKQERKVQKKEHRWRNSSLREINQRREQKDVADVQL
;
A
#
# COMPACT_ATOMS: atom_id res chain seq x y z
N ARG A 1 20.22 -27.31 18.43
CA ARG A 1 19.18 -27.01 19.46
C ARG A 1 17.88 -27.57 18.95
N PRO A 2 16.99 -28.14 19.81
CA PRO A 2 15.75 -28.75 19.39
C PRO A 2 14.80 -27.70 18.76
N CYS A 3 14.04 -28.12 17.76
CA CYS A 3 12.97 -27.30 17.18
C CYS A 3 11.84 -27.13 18.21
N ASN A 4 11.27 -25.97 18.33
CA ASN A 4 10.19 -25.63 19.24
C ASN A 4 8.91 -25.29 18.49
N ARG A 5 7.75 -25.67 19.02
CA ARG A 5 6.45 -25.24 18.51
C ARG A 5 6.15 -23.83 19.04
N THR A 6 5.85 -22.88 18.15
CA THR A 6 5.46 -21.52 18.54
C THR A 6 4.00 -21.50 19.05
N ILE A 7 3.59 -20.42 19.72
CA ILE A 7 2.23 -20.25 20.30
C ILE A 7 1.14 -20.32 19.22
N ASP A 8 1.48 -19.99 17.97
CA ASP A 8 0.63 -20.04 16.78
C ASP A 8 0.70 -21.39 16.03
N GLY A 9 1.31 -22.41 16.65
CA GLY A 9 1.29 -23.78 16.14
C GLY A 9 2.38 -24.14 15.13
N ARG A 10 3.30 -23.24 14.81
CA ARG A 10 4.40 -23.43 13.85
C ARG A 10 5.63 -24.04 14.51
N TRP A 11 6.43 -24.73 13.69
CA TRP A 11 7.71 -25.26 14.15
C TRP A 11 8.83 -24.25 13.84
N TRP A 12 9.60 -23.91 14.85
CA TRP A 12 10.78 -23.06 14.76
C TRP A 12 12.03 -23.83 15.13
N CYS A 13 12.99 -23.86 14.23
CA CYS A 13 14.29 -24.53 14.41
C CYS A 13 15.40 -23.47 14.43
N PRO A 14 16.05 -23.22 15.57
CA PRO A 14 17.00 -22.10 15.73
C PRO A 14 18.29 -22.23 14.91
N ASP A 15 18.62 -23.42 14.44
CA ASP A 15 19.81 -23.64 13.59
C ASP A 15 19.53 -23.51 12.09
N ILE A 16 18.24 -23.31 11.72
CA ILE A 16 17.76 -22.98 10.39
C ILE A 16 17.08 -21.62 10.54
N GLY A 17 17.66 -20.55 9.97
CA GLY A 17 17.11 -19.20 10.11
C GLY A 17 15.66 -19.13 9.64
N MET A 18 14.79 -18.46 10.40
CA MET A 18 13.41 -18.18 9.99
C MET A 18 13.29 -16.79 9.37
N GLU A 19 12.83 -16.72 8.16
CA GLU A 19 12.47 -15.46 7.50
C GLU A 19 11.05 -15.00 7.90
N GLN A 20 10.82 -13.69 7.82
CA GLN A 20 9.58 -13.04 8.24
C GLN A 20 8.34 -13.49 7.42
N SER A 21 8.56 -14.05 6.23
CA SER A 21 7.53 -14.58 5.32
C SER A 21 6.82 -15.83 5.86
N CYS A 22 7.49 -16.63 6.68
CA CYS A 22 6.89 -17.80 7.33
C CYS A 22 5.93 -17.45 8.49
N ARG A 23 5.83 -16.20 8.91
CA ARG A 23 5.15 -15.77 10.15
C ARG A 23 3.63 -15.61 10.07
N ASN A 24 3.01 -15.60 8.89
CA ASN A 24 1.62 -15.11 8.75
C ASN A 24 0.57 -16.15 8.34
N ARG A 25 0.85 -17.46 8.40
CA ARG A 25 -0.15 -18.46 8.03
C ARG A 25 -0.53 -19.35 9.22
N HIS A 26 -1.83 -19.48 9.48
CA HIS A 26 -2.42 -20.30 10.57
C HIS A 26 -2.66 -21.77 10.14
N ASP A 27 -1.91 -22.29 9.15
CA ASP A 27 -2.12 -23.64 8.63
C ASP A 27 -1.11 -24.61 9.25
N HIS A 28 -1.60 -25.56 10.02
CA HIS A 28 -0.79 -26.56 10.73
C HIS A 28 -0.18 -27.63 9.81
N THR A 29 -0.57 -27.66 8.54
CA THR A 29 -0.14 -28.66 7.55
C THR A 29 1.10 -28.21 6.75
N ILE A 30 1.70 -27.06 7.05
CA ILE A 30 2.82 -26.49 6.32
C ILE A 30 4.11 -26.52 7.16
N LEU A 31 5.16 -27.13 6.60
CA LEU A 31 6.52 -27.03 7.11
C LEU A 31 7.31 -25.97 6.32
N CYS A 32 7.93 -25.04 7.00
CA CYS A 32 8.70 -23.96 6.41
C CYS A 32 10.18 -24.08 6.78
N ILE A 33 11.07 -24.12 5.79
CA ILE A 33 12.53 -24.19 5.95
C ILE A 33 13.16 -22.98 5.30
N SER A 34 14.03 -22.27 6.03
CA SER A 34 14.84 -21.18 5.50
C SER A 34 16.32 -21.39 5.83
N CYS A 35 17.20 -21.25 4.85
CA CYS A 35 18.65 -21.45 5.00
C CYS A 35 19.46 -20.14 4.95
N ASP A 36 18.84 -18.99 4.76
CA ASP A 36 19.48 -17.66 4.63
C ASP A 36 20.69 -17.64 3.64
N GLY A 37 20.55 -18.36 2.53
CA GLY A 37 21.60 -18.51 1.52
C GLY A 37 22.60 -19.65 1.80
N GLY A 38 22.44 -20.39 2.90
CA GLY A 38 23.23 -21.58 3.19
C GLY A 38 22.72 -22.81 2.42
N SER A 39 23.53 -23.89 2.44
CA SER A 39 23.15 -25.19 1.86
C SER A 39 22.20 -25.94 2.80
N LEU A 40 21.15 -26.54 2.23
CA LEU A 40 20.30 -27.48 2.94
C LEU A 40 21.06 -28.80 3.10
N ASN A 41 21.81 -28.94 4.20
CA ASN A 41 22.71 -30.07 4.47
C ASN A 41 22.09 -31.10 5.39
N SER A 42 22.52 -32.35 5.21
CA SER A 42 22.15 -33.53 5.98
C SER A 42 22.57 -33.53 7.47
N ASN A 43 23.11 -32.44 7.99
CA ASN A 43 23.56 -32.33 9.39
C ASN A 43 22.49 -31.76 10.33
N LEU A 44 21.26 -31.60 9.85
CA LEU A 44 20.10 -31.20 10.63
C LEU A 44 19.59 -32.39 11.42
N THR A 45 19.57 -32.29 12.75
CA THR A 45 18.93 -33.28 13.63
C THR A 45 17.68 -32.67 14.25
N MET A 46 16.52 -33.29 13.99
CA MET A 46 15.25 -32.91 14.60
C MET A 46 15.07 -33.67 15.94
N PRO A 47 14.34 -33.10 16.92
CA PRO A 47 13.95 -33.84 18.13
C PRO A 47 13.06 -35.04 17.79
N LEU A 48 13.31 -36.18 18.44
CA LEU A 48 12.61 -37.43 18.20
C LEU A 48 11.11 -37.45 18.57
N ASP A 49 10.61 -36.40 19.22
CA ASP A 49 9.26 -36.38 19.82
C ASP A 49 8.24 -35.55 18.99
N ILE A 50 8.56 -35.17 17.74
CA ILE A 50 7.66 -34.37 16.94
C ILE A 50 6.89 -35.25 15.96
N ASP A 51 5.55 -35.22 16.05
CA ASP A 51 4.68 -35.86 15.07
C ASP A 51 4.49 -34.94 13.86
N PHE A 52 5.09 -35.29 12.72
CA PHE A 52 4.99 -34.61 11.46
C PHE A 52 3.91 -35.20 10.52
N SER A 53 3.08 -36.11 10.98
CA SER A 53 2.12 -36.84 10.14
C SER A 53 1.07 -35.97 9.45
N GLU A 54 0.79 -34.77 9.98
CA GLU A 54 -0.19 -33.83 9.43
C GLU A 54 0.41 -32.93 8.35
N ILE A 55 1.75 -32.92 8.16
CA ILE A 55 2.39 -32.02 7.20
C ILE A 55 2.18 -32.55 5.77
N SER A 56 1.56 -31.76 4.93
CA SER A 56 1.32 -32.05 3.51
C SER A 56 2.05 -31.09 2.56
N LYS A 57 2.50 -29.92 3.04
CA LYS A 57 3.20 -28.88 2.25
C LYS A 57 4.55 -28.54 2.88
N LEU A 58 5.58 -28.43 2.03
CA LEU A 58 6.91 -27.97 2.37
C LEU A 58 7.19 -26.65 1.66
N GLU A 59 7.56 -25.61 2.40
CA GLU A 59 8.01 -24.31 1.86
C GLU A 59 9.50 -24.12 2.17
N VAL A 60 10.31 -23.83 1.15
CA VAL A 60 11.76 -23.69 1.24
C VAL A 60 12.19 -22.31 0.75
N TYR A 61 12.92 -21.57 1.60
CA TYR A 61 13.32 -20.19 1.33
C TYR A 61 14.84 -20.03 1.37
N SER A 62 15.39 -19.34 0.38
CA SER A 62 16.82 -18.91 0.35
C SER A 62 17.80 -20.04 0.65
N CYS A 63 17.55 -21.25 0.19
CA CYS A 63 18.41 -22.41 0.36
C CYS A 63 19.23 -22.71 -0.90
N LEU A 64 20.47 -23.17 -0.75
CA LEU A 64 21.21 -23.89 -1.80
C LEU A 64 20.92 -25.39 -1.63
N ILE A 65 20.28 -25.99 -2.62
CA ILE A 65 19.90 -27.39 -2.56
C ILE A 65 20.77 -28.19 -3.55
N ASN A 66 21.61 -29.07 -3.01
CA ASN A 66 22.57 -29.88 -3.74
C ASN A 66 22.36 -31.40 -3.56
N VAL A 67 21.30 -31.78 -2.85
CA VAL A 67 20.94 -33.19 -2.58
C VAL A 67 19.43 -33.36 -2.75
N PRO A 68 18.93 -34.58 -3.07
CA PRO A 68 17.51 -34.83 -3.12
C PRO A 68 16.80 -34.47 -1.81
N LEU A 69 15.68 -33.76 -1.91
CA LEU A 69 14.90 -33.35 -0.74
C LEU A 69 14.46 -34.52 0.10
N LYS A 70 14.09 -35.63 -0.53
CA LYS A 70 13.70 -36.85 0.18
C LYS A 70 14.79 -37.35 1.12
N ASP A 71 16.01 -37.43 0.60
CA ASP A 71 17.16 -37.89 1.43
C ASP A 71 17.41 -36.98 2.62
N THR A 72 17.18 -35.69 2.42
CA THR A 72 17.31 -34.69 3.50
C THR A 72 16.21 -34.86 4.53
N LEU A 73 14.95 -35.01 4.10
CA LEU A 73 13.79 -35.18 4.96
C LEU A 73 13.88 -36.50 5.77
N ASP A 74 14.28 -37.61 5.12
CA ASP A 74 14.48 -38.90 5.76
C ASP A 74 15.58 -38.85 6.82
N LYS A 75 16.71 -38.15 6.54
CA LYS A 75 17.81 -37.97 7.50
C LYS A 75 17.44 -37.15 8.74
N ILE A 76 16.59 -36.13 8.55
CA ILE A 76 16.11 -35.31 9.65
C ILE A 76 14.90 -35.92 10.36
N GLY A 77 14.43 -37.10 9.93
CA GLY A 77 13.38 -37.86 10.59
C GLY A 77 11.95 -37.46 10.21
N ILE A 78 11.75 -36.64 9.16
CA ILE A 78 10.43 -36.25 8.67
C ILE A 78 9.88 -37.34 7.73
N ARG A 79 8.95 -38.18 8.23
CA ARG A 79 8.27 -39.23 7.48
C ARG A 79 6.87 -38.84 7.02
N ALA A 80 6.59 -37.53 6.91
CA ALA A 80 5.32 -37.00 6.40
C ALA A 80 5.15 -37.30 4.91
N GLU A 81 3.90 -37.53 4.47
CA GLU A 81 3.55 -37.65 3.06
C GLU A 81 3.43 -36.22 2.45
N ILE A 82 4.56 -35.63 2.08
CA ILE A 82 4.58 -34.29 1.46
C ILE A 82 4.02 -34.37 0.06
N ARG A 83 2.91 -33.68 -0.19
CA ARG A 83 2.22 -33.62 -1.48
C ARG A 83 2.50 -32.34 -2.25
N SER A 84 2.91 -31.27 -1.57
CA SER A 84 3.20 -29.98 -2.19
C SER A 84 4.54 -29.43 -1.71
N VAL A 85 5.35 -28.93 -2.64
CA VAL A 85 6.61 -28.25 -2.34
C VAL A 85 6.63 -26.87 -2.99
N GLN A 86 7.02 -25.87 -2.23
CA GLN A 86 7.21 -24.51 -2.70
C GLN A 86 8.65 -24.04 -2.43
N PHE A 87 9.31 -23.50 -3.46
CA PHE A 87 10.62 -22.85 -3.36
C PHE A 87 10.48 -21.36 -3.60
N ASP A 88 11.06 -20.55 -2.74
CA ASP A 88 10.94 -19.09 -2.81
C ASP A 88 12.21 -18.39 -2.28
N GLY A 89 12.25 -17.06 -2.35
CA GLY A 89 13.25 -16.22 -1.71
C GLY A 89 14.69 -16.39 -2.22
N GLY A 90 14.89 -16.76 -3.49
CA GLY A 90 16.22 -16.92 -4.05
C GLY A 90 16.86 -18.28 -3.78
N THR A 91 16.05 -19.30 -3.56
CA THR A 91 16.48 -20.70 -3.51
C THR A 91 17.24 -21.05 -4.80
N ARG A 92 18.36 -21.79 -4.69
CA ARG A 92 19.23 -22.18 -5.79
C ARG A 92 19.36 -23.70 -5.84
N PHE A 93 19.46 -24.23 -7.05
CA PHE A 93 19.70 -25.64 -7.31
C PHE A 93 21.07 -25.79 -7.94
N ASP A 94 21.85 -26.81 -7.50
CA ASP A 94 23.24 -26.98 -7.92
C ASP A 94 23.31 -27.61 -9.35
N HIS A 95 22.39 -28.53 -9.69
CA HIS A 95 22.32 -29.16 -11.03
C HIS A 95 20.89 -29.52 -11.45
N GLN A 96 20.19 -30.39 -10.72
CA GLN A 96 18.84 -30.86 -11.05
C GLN A 96 17.83 -30.49 -9.98
N LEU A 97 16.56 -30.38 -10.35
CA LEU A 97 15.49 -30.21 -9.38
C LEU A 97 15.48 -31.36 -8.37
N PRO A 98 15.68 -31.10 -7.08
CA PRO A 98 15.94 -32.12 -6.06
C PRO A 98 14.66 -32.80 -5.57
N LEU A 99 13.73 -33.16 -6.45
CA LEU A 99 12.39 -33.63 -6.13
C LEU A 99 12.24 -35.17 -6.21
N SER A 100 13.33 -35.88 -6.57
CA SER A 100 13.31 -37.32 -6.74
C SER A 100 12.87 -38.07 -5.47
N GLY A 101 12.05 -39.09 -5.64
CA GLY A 101 11.55 -39.93 -4.56
C GLY A 101 10.43 -39.33 -3.69
N LEU A 102 9.96 -38.10 -3.98
CA LEU A 102 8.77 -37.51 -3.36
C LEU A 102 7.54 -37.75 -4.23
N ASN A 103 6.41 -38.10 -3.61
CA ASN A 103 5.16 -38.32 -4.29
C ASN A 103 4.32 -37.02 -4.33
N LEU A 104 4.76 -36.07 -5.17
CA LEU A 104 4.22 -34.73 -5.20
C LEU A 104 3.01 -34.62 -6.14
N THR A 105 1.98 -33.90 -5.69
CA THR A 105 0.85 -33.48 -6.54
C THR A 105 1.02 -32.05 -7.02
N LYS A 106 1.81 -31.22 -6.29
CA LYS A 106 2.03 -29.83 -6.62
C LYS A 106 3.47 -29.37 -6.34
N VAL A 107 4.06 -28.63 -7.28
CA VAL A 107 5.38 -28.01 -7.16
C VAL A 107 5.29 -26.54 -7.54
N GLU A 108 5.79 -25.66 -6.70
CA GLU A 108 5.82 -24.21 -6.90
C GLU A 108 7.25 -23.68 -6.76
N ILE A 109 7.75 -22.97 -7.75
CA ILE A 109 9.10 -22.39 -7.77
C ILE A 109 9.01 -20.91 -8.11
N TYR A 110 9.32 -20.04 -7.14
CA TYR A 110 9.27 -18.60 -7.26
C TYR A 110 10.66 -17.97 -7.11
N VAL A 111 11.04 -17.17 -8.11
CA VAL A 111 12.31 -16.39 -8.09
C VAL A 111 13.54 -17.25 -7.77
N ALA A 112 13.67 -18.40 -8.42
CA ALA A 112 14.85 -19.26 -8.29
C ALA A 112 15.80 -19.04 -9.47
N ASN A 113 17.09 -19.00 -9.17
CA ASN A 113 18.13 -19.00 -10.21
C ASN A 113 18.33 -20.45 -10.67
N ILE A 114 17.55 -20.87 -11.67
CA ILE A 114 17.58 -22.23 -12.24
C ILE A 114 18.21 -22.15 -13.61
N THR A 115 19.20 -23.00 -13.86
CA THR A 115 19.71 -23.31 -15.20
C THR A 115 19.25 -24.71 -15.55
N LEU A 116 18.42 -24.84 -16.59
CA LEU A 116 17.99 -26.15 -17.10
C LEU A 116 18.86 -26.57 -18.27
N SER A 117 19.42 -27.78 -18.20
CA SER A 117 20.14 -28.44 -19.30
C SER A 117 19.21 -29.32 -20.10
N ASP A 118 19.61 -29.75 -21.31
CA ASP A 118 18.77 -30.61 -22.16
C ASP A 118 18.52 -32.01 -21.56
N ASP A 119 19.31 -32.43 -20.59
CA ASP A 119 19.17 -33.69 -19.86
C ASP A 119 18.28 -33.57 -18.60
N ASP A 120 17.87 -32.35 -18.24
CA ASP A 120 17.02 -32.16 -17.07
C ASP A 120 15.59 -32.61 -17.35
N VAL A 121 15.10 -33.48 -16.50
CA VAL A 121 13.72 -34.00 -16.51
C VAL A 121 13.12 -33.76 -15.15
N LEU A 122 11.86 -33.32 -15.10
CA LEU A 122 11.12 -33.30 -13.83
C LEU A 122 11.10 -34.72 -13.26
N PRO A 123 11.48 -34.93 -11.99
CA PRO A 123 11.51 -36.26 -11.37
C PRO A 123 10.19 -36.98 -11.55
N ASP A 124 10.26 -38.31 -11.64
CA ASP A 124 9.10 -39.20 -11.85
C ASP A 124 8.15 -39.16 -10.65
N SER A 125 7.40 -38.08 -10.55
CA SER A 125 6.22 -38.03 -9.69
C SER A 125 5.02 -38.37 -10.57
N GLU A 126 4.59 -39.62 -10.57
CA GLU A 126 3.44 -40.08 -11.39
C GLU A 126 2.14 -39.33 -10.99
N GLN A 127 2.08 -38.68 -9.84
CA GLN A 127 0.89 -38.00 -9.33
C GLN A 127 0.93 -36.48 -9.48
N LEU A 128 1.95 -35.91 -10.14
CA LEU A 128 2.06 -34.46 -10.29
C LEU A 128 0.91 -33.87 -11.12
N GLU A 129 0.08 -33.04 -10.46
CA GLU A 129 -1.07 -32.39 -11.07
C GLU A 129 -0.79 -30.92 -11.43
N GLU A 130 0.03 -30.23 -10.64
CA GLU A 130 0.28 -28.79 -10.77
C GLU A 130 1.78 -28.48 -10.69
N PHE A 131 2.28 -27.71 -11.66
CA PHE A 131 3.66 -27.22 -11.67
C PHE A 131 3.69 -25.72 -11.96
N TYR A 132 4.37 -24.94 -11.09
CA TYR A 132 4.54 -23.50 -11.17
C TYR A 132 6.02 -23.14 -11.19
N LEU A 133 6.43 -22.36 -12.20
CA LEU A 133 7.79 -21.82 -12.34
C LEU A 133 7.69 -20.34 -12.69
N GLN A 134 8.09 -19.48 -11.75
CA GLN A 134 7.93 -18.04 -11.90
C GLN A 134 9.19 -17.27 -11.53
N GLY A 135 9.56 -16.30 -12.36
CA GLY A 135 10.64 -15.35 -12.06
C GLY A 135 12.04 -15.97 -12.17
N SER A 136 12.22 -17.05 -12.91
CA SER A 136 13.50 -17.73 -13.11
C SER A 136 14.25 -17.18 -14.32
N THR A 137 15.55 -17.47 -14.41
CA THR A 137 16.44 -17.04 -15.51
C THR A 137 16.57 -18.07 -16.61
N ILE A 138 15.55 -18.89 -16.81
CA ILE A 138 15.56 -19.91 -17.88
C ILE A 138 15.39 -19.27 -19.26
N SER A 139 16.20 -19.67 -20.24
CA SER A 139 16.12 -19.21 -21.63
C SER A 139 15.33 -20.14 -22.54
N LYS A 140 15.33 -21.45 -22.23
CA LYS A 140 14.57 -22.48 -22.94
C LYS A 140 14.03 -23.54 -21.99
N LEU A 141 12.98 -24.23 -22.39
CA LEU A 141 12.50 -25.44 -21.73
C LEU A 141 13.05 -26.64 -22.46
N PRO A 142 13.78 -27.56 -21.82
CA PRO A 142 14.27 -28.77 -22.43
C PRO A 142 13.11 -29.65 -22.96
N THR A 143 13.29 -30.32 -24.09
CA THR A 143 12.23 -31.11 -24.76
C THR A 143 11.64 -32.19 -23.84
N ASN A 144 12.51 -32.82 -23.03
CA ASN A 144 12.12 -33.92 -22.14
C ASN A 144 11.73 -33.48 -20.75
N PHE A 145 11.88 -32.19 -20.41
CA PHE A 145 11.66 -31.69 -19.07
C PHE A 145 10.25 -32.00 -18.52
N LEU A 146 9.25 -31.92 -19.39
CA LEU A 146 7.85 -32.14 -19.06
C LEU A 146 7.34 -33.51 -19.48
N SER A 147 8.21 -34.43 -19.89
CA SER A 147 7.80 -35.77 -20.37
C SER A 147 7.28 -36.65 -19.22
N ASN A 148 6.43 -37.62 -19.52
CA ASN A 148 5.90 -38.62 -18.59
C ASN A 148 5.15 -38.04 -17.36
N LYS A 149 4.28 -37.05 -17.58
CA LYS A 149 3.42 -36.47 -16.54
C LYS A 149 1.92 -36.72 -16.85
N PRO A 150 1.42 -37.96 -16.70
CA PRO A 150 0.08 -38.35 -17.18
C PRO A 150 -1.07 -37.67 -16.43
N PHE A 151 -0.84 -37.19 -15.21
CA PHE A 151 -1.87 -36.57 -14.34
C PHE A 151 -1.76 -35.05 -14.26
N MET A 152 -0.76 -34.42 -14.90
CA MET A 152 -0.57 -32.98 -14.84
C MET A 152 -1.73 -32.25 -15.50
N LYS A 153 -2.44 -31.44 -14.74
CA LYS A 153 -3.59 -30.62 -15.13
C LYS A 153 -3.23 -29.16 -15.37
N GLN A 154 -2.31 -28.62 -14.56
CA GLN A 154 -1.95 -27.21 -14.59
C GLN A 154 -0.44 -27.03 -14.72
N LEU A 155 -0.02 -26.26 -15.70
CA LEU A 155 1.35 -25.85 -15.91
C LEU A 155 1.42 -24.32 -15.97
N PHE A 156 2.14 -23.73 -15.04
CA PHE A 156 2.31 -22.31 -14.90
C PHE A 156 3.79 -21.93 -14.99
N ILE A 157 4.21 -21.31 -16.09
CA ILE A 157 5.58 -20.85 -16.35
C ILE A 157 5.51 -19.39 -16.72
N ALA A 158 5.71 -18.50 -15.76
CA ALA A 158 5.46 -17.08 -15.93
C ALA A 158 6.58 -16.18 -15.39
N ASN A 159 6.68 -14.96 -15.92
CA ASN A 159 7.68 -13.97 -15.52
C ASN A 159 9.15 -14.45 -15.68
N ASN A 160 9.42 -15.33 -16.65
CA ASN A 160 10.76 -15.78 -16.99
C ASN A 160 11.20 -15.00 -18.23
N TYR A 161 11.73 -13.80 -18.06
CA TYR A 161 11.98 -12.83 -19.14
C TYR A 161 13.05 -13.26 -20.16
N GLU A 162 13.82 -14.30 -19.86
CA GLU A 162 14.81 -14.87 -20.78
C GLU A 162 14.25 -16.03 -21.60
N LEU A 163 13.08 -16.58 -21.23
CA LEU A 163 12.45 -17.71 -21.91
C LEU A 163 11.89 -17.27 -23.27
N ASN A 164 12.64 -17.57 -24.32
CA ASN A 164 12.31 -17.19 -25.70
C ASN A 164 11.84 -18.35 -26.56
N ASP A 165 12.23 -19.60 -26.25
CA ASP A 165 11.87 -20.80 -26.99
C ASP A 165 11.08 -21.79 -26.13
N LEU A 166 9.99 -22.28 -26.74
CA LEU A 166 9.25 -23.43 -26.22
C LEU A 166 9.82 -24.73 -26.81
N PRO A 167 9.68 -25.88 -26.13
CA PRO A 167 10.00 -27.17 -26.71
C PRO A 167 9.19 -27.41 -27.97
N GLU A 168 9.72 -28.18 -28.91
CA GLU A 168 9.02 -28.49 -30.17
C GLU A 168 7.60 -29.03 -29.91
N ILE A 169 7.43 -29.86 -28.88
CA ILE A 169 6.13 -30.38 -28.42
C ILE A 169 6.07 -30.34 -26.90
N ILE A 170 4.99 -29.76 -26.35
CA ILE A 170 4.66 -29.90 -24.93
C ILE A 170 3.91 -31.22 -24.71
N ALA A 171 4.64 -32.27 -24.33
CA ALA A 171 4.13 -33.66 -24.32
C ALA A 171 3.32 -33.99 -23.03
N ILE A 172 2.28 -33.24 -22.74
CA ILE A 172 1.39 -33.43 -21.56
C ILE A 172 -0.08 -33.53 -22.01
N PRO A 173 -0.57 -34.66 -22.48
CA PRO A 173 -1.92 -34.75 -23.03
C PRO A 173 -3.05 -34.54 -22.02
N SER A 174 -2.78 -34.67 -20.70
CA SER A 174 -3.73 -34.46 -19.62
C SER A 174 -3.93 -32.97 -19.26
N LEU A 175 -3.07 -32.08 -19.78
CA LEU A 175 -3.04 -30.68 -19.42
C LEU A 175 -4.33 -29.95 -19.81
N ASN A 176 -4.92 -29.23 -18.84
CA ASN A 176 -6.09 -28.41 -19.09
C ASN A 176 -5.84 -26.91 -18.90
N HIS A 177 -4.84 -26.53 -18.10
CA HIS A 177 -4.45 -25.12 -17.91
C HIS A 177 -2.96 -24.94 -18.20
N LEU A 178 -2.64 -24.12 -19.19
CA LEU A 178 -1.27 -23.74 -19.54
C LEU A 178 -1.12 -22.22 -19.48
N ILE A 179 -0.34 -21.75 -18.52
CA ILE A 179 -0.07 -20.33 -18.28
C ILE A 179 1.40 -20.05 -18.58
N LEU A 180 1.65 -19.28 -19.62
CA LEU A 180 2.98 -18.91 -20.13
C LEU A 180 3.18 -17.39 -20.17
N GLN A 181 2.42 -16.63 -19.37
CA GLN A 181 2.41 -15.17 -19.40
C GLN A 181 3.73 -14.53 -18.97
N HIS A 182 4.03 -13.34 -19.50
CA HIS A 182 5.22 -12.54 -19.13
C HIS A 182 6.55 -13.29 -19.32
N ASN A 183 6.69 -14.01 -20.42
CA ASN A 183 7.97 -14.55 -20.90
C ASN A 183 8.43 -13.78 -22.16
N ASN A 184 9.44 -14.31 -22.85
CA ASN A 184 9.95 -13.72 -24.09
C ASN A 184 9.67 -14.61 -25.34
N ILE A 185 8.59 -15.36 -25.31
CA ILE A 185 8.23 -16.29 -26.37
C ILE A 185 7.88 -15.52 -27.64
N SER A 186 8.64 -15.77 -28.73
CA SER A 186 8.46 -15.06 -29.98
C SER A 186 7.86 -15.92 -31.11
N ARG A 187 7.92 -17.25 -30.99
CA ARG A 187 7.47 -18.16 -32.02
C ARG A 187 6.61 -19.30 -31.47
N ILE A 188 5.50 -19.60 -32.18
CA ILE A 188 4.59 -20.70 -31.86
C ILE A 188 4.39 -21.53 -33.10
N THR A 189 4.93 -22.75 -33.08
CA THR A 189 4.84 -23.69 -34.21
C THR A 189 3.57 -24.54 -34.13
N SER A 190 3.21 -25.23 -35.20
CA SER A 190 2.07 -26.17 -35.29
C SER A 190 2.18 -27.32 -34.30
N ALA A 191 3.41 -27.70 -33.92
CA ALA A 191 3.67 -28.89 -33.15
C ALA A 191 3.57 -28.64 -31.63
N VAL A 192 3.87 -27.40 -31.15
CA VAL A 192 4.02 -27.06 -29.70
C VAL A 192 2.84 -27.54 -28.85
N PHE A 193 1.61 -27.28 -29.30
CA PHE A 193 0.39 -27.62 -28.54
C PHE A 193 -0.36 -28.83 -29.14
N SER A 194 0.23 -29.52 -30.10
CA SER A 194 -0.46 -30.54 -30.95
C SER A 194 -1.06 -31.73 -30.19
N VAL A 195 -0.46 -32.08 -29.03
CA VAL A 195 -0.94 -33.21 -28.20
C VAL A 195 -1.87 -32.76 -27.05
N LEU A 196 -2.04 -31.45 -26.80
CA LEU A 196 -2.81 -30.89 -25.70
C LEU A 196 -4.31 -30.80 -26.02
N ARG A 197 -4.94 -31.96 -26.28
CA ARG A 197 -6.35 -32.03 -26.73
C ARG A 197 -7.35 -31.60 -25.64
N ASN A 198 -6.98 -31.73 -24.36
CA ASN A 198 -7.81 -31.41 -23.22
C ASN A 198 -7.58 -29.97 -22.69
N LEU A 199 -6.75 -29.17 -23.37
CA LEU A 199 -6.43 -27.83 -22.97
C LEU A 199 -7.66 -26.93 -23.03
N THR A 200 -8.05 -26.36 -21.89
CA THR A 200 -9.19 -25.44 -21.75
C THR A 200 -8.77 -24.00 -21.61
N VAL A 201 -7.63 -23.73 -20.99
CA VAL A 201 -7.08 -22.39 -20.78
C VAL A 201 -5.64 -22.32 -21.27
N LEU A 202 -5.38 -21.37 -22.17
CA LEU A 202 -4.03 -21.04 -22.65
C LEU A 202 -3.79 -19.54 -22.46
N ASP A 203 -2.84 -19.19 -21.61
CA ASP A 203 -2.44 -17.79 -21.39
C ASP A 203 -1.00 -17.54 -21.84
N LEU A 204 -0.87 -16.84 -22.96
CA LEU A 204 0.38 -16.38 -23.59
C LEU A 204 0.54 -14.86 -23.46
N LYS A 205 -0.23 -14.21 -22.59
CA LYS A 205 -0.22 -12.77 -22.38
C LYS A 205 1.20 -12.24 -22.14
N ALA A 206 1.48 -11.05 -22.68
CA ALA A 206 2.75 -10.34 -22.52
C ALA A 206 3.99 -11.14 -22.98
N ASN A 207 3.82 -12.01 -23.99
CA ASN A 207 4.91 -12.56 -24.79
C ASN A 207 4.97 -11.84 -26.14
N PRO A 208 6.16 -11.44 -26.65
CA PRO A 208 6.27 -10.74 -27.92
C PRO A 208 6.20 -11.72 -29.10
N VAL A 209 5.04 -12.38 -29.30
CA VAL A 209 4.89 -13.37 -30.38
C VAL A 209 4.86 -12.67 -31.72
N VAL A 210 5.87 -12.91 -32.55
CA VAL A 210 5.98 -12.40 -33.94
C VAL A 210 5.67 -13.43 -34.98
N TRP A 211 5.68 -14.72 -34.63
CA TRP A 211 5.36 -15.78 -35.56
C TRP A 211 4.42 -16.81 -34.92
N LEU A 212 3.29 -17.03 -35.57
CA LEU A 212 2.26 -17.98 -35.15
C LEU A 212 1.85 -18.83 -36.34
N ALA A 213 1.99 -20.15 -36.24
CA ALA A 213 1.58 -21.04 -37.31
C ALA A 213 0.06 -21.00 -37.52
N GLU A 214 -0.41 -21.08 -38.76
CA GLU A 214 -1.84 -21.02 -39.09
C GLU A 214 -2.65 -22.16 -38.44
N ASP A 215 -2.02 -23.28 -38.19
CA ASP A 215 -2.61 -24.48 -37.57
C ASP A 215 -2.11 -24.73 -36.14
N ALA A 216 -1.55 -23.72 -35.50
CA ALA A 216 -0.98 -23.81 -34.14
C ALA A 216 -1.96 -24.39 -33.11
N PHE A 217 -3.25 -24.10 -33.23
CA PHE A 217 -4.29 -24.55 -32.29
C PHE A 217 -5.21 -25.65 -32.89
N ARG A 218 -4.84 -26.27 -33.99
CA ARG A 218 -5.68 -27.24 -34.72
C ARG A 218 -6.25 -28.36 -33.85
N ASN A 219 -5.46 -28.83 -32.89
CA ASN A 219 -5.82 -29.95 -32.03
C ASN A 219 -6.44 -29.54 -30.69
N ASN A 220 -6.44 -28.23 -30.36
CA ASN A 220 -6.87 -27.71 -29.05
C ASN A 220 -8.36 -27.34 -29.05
N ARG A 221 -9.21 -28.22 -29.52
CA ARG A 221 -10.66 -28.02 -29.70
C ARG A 221 -11.42 -27.81 -28.40
N ALA A 222 -10.83 -28.18 -27.26
CA ALA A 222 -11.40 -27.99 -25.91
C ALA A 222 -11.14 -26.58 -25.32
N LEU A 223 -10.39 -25.70 -26.02
CA LEU A 223 -10.07 -24.38 -25.52
C LEU A 223 -11.34 -23.56 -25.26
N ILE A 224 -11.40 -22.99 -24.05
CA ILE A 224 -12.45 -22.11 -23.56
C ILE A 224 -11.93 -20.66 -23.43
N SER A 225 -10.68 -20.48 -22.99
CA SER A 225 -10.04 -19.17 -22.84
C SER A 225 -8.65 -19.18 -23.47
N LEU A 226 -8.40 -18.19 -24.33
CA LEU A 226 -7.12 -17.95 -24.99
C LEU A 226 -6.70 -16.50 -24.84
N HIS A 227 -5.54 -16.26 -24.21
CA HIS A 227 -4.92 -14.94 -24.11
C HIS A 227 -3.61 -14.92 -24.88
N LEU A 228 -3.41 -13.91 -25.72
CA LEU A 228 -2.27 -13.77 -26.61
C LEU A 228 -1.86 -12.29 -26.71
N ARG A 229 -0.56 -12.04 -26.90
CA ARG A 229 -0.03 -10.80 -27.47
C ARG A 229 0.61 -11.14 -28.82
N PHE A 230 0.30 -10.38 -29.84
CA PHE A 230 0.82 -10.64 -31.19
C PHE A 230 1.45 -9.36 -31.76
N ASP A 231 2.76 -9.41 -32.01
CA ASP A 231 3.57 -8.24 -32.36
C ASP A 231 3.76 -8.04 -33.87
N GLU A 232 2.93 -8.71 -34.71
CA GLU A 232 2.87 -8.50 -36.14
C GLU A 232 1.54 -7.84 -36.56
N PRO A 233 1.48 -7.18 -37.73
CA PRO A 233 0.31 -6.42 -38.16
C PRO A 233 -0.94 -7.24 -38.41
N GLN A 234 -0.82 -8.55 -38.66
CA GLN A 234 -1.91 -9.39 -39.09
C GLN A 234 -1.71 -10.83 -38.60
N LEU A 235 -2.75 -11.43 -38.06
CA LEU A 235 -2.79 -12.83 -37.66
C LEU A 235 -2.95 -13.76 -38.87
N PRO A 236 -2.52 -15.05 -38.81
CA PRO A 236 -2.89 -16.02 -39.78
C PRO A 236 -4.42 -16.24 -39.84
N GLU A 237 -5.01 -16.24 -41.01
CA GLU A 237 -6.48 -16.16 -41.20
C GLU A 237 -7.27 -17.31 -40.57
N ARG A 238 -6.69 -18.52 -40.54
CA ARG A 238 -7.37 -19.73 -40.06
C ARG A 238 -6.90 -20.19 -38.67
N VAL A 239 -6.15 -19.39 -38.00
CA VAL A 239 -5.50 -19.76 -36.71
C VAL A 239 -6.50 -20.18 -35.64
N PHE A 240 -7.72 -19.66 -35.66
CA PHE A 240 -8.78 -19.99 -34.69
C PHE A 240 -9.86 -20.96 -35.22
N ASP A 241 -9.73 -21.47 -36.40
CA ASP A 241 -10.78 -22.27 -37.06
C ASP A 241 -11.25 -23.50 -36.26
N SER A 242 -10.37 -24.08 -35.45
CA SER A 242 -10.66 -25.28 -34.65
C SER A 242 -11.23 -24.99 -33.26
N LEU A 243 -11.32 -23.71 -32.87
CA LEU A 243 -11.64 -23.33 -31.50
C LEU A 243 -13.14 -23.05 -31.27
N GLU A 244 -14.01 -23.98 -31.69
CA GLU A 244 -15.47 -23.83 -31.67
C GLU A 244 -16.06 -23.65 -30.23
N LEU A 245 -15.34 -24.10 -29.19
CA LEU A 245 -15.77 -23.98 -27.79
C LEU A 245 -15.26 -22.73 -27.10
N LEU A 246 -14.48 -21.88 -27.78
CA LEU A 246 -13.88 -20.70 -27.20
C LEU A 246 -14.95 -19.71 -26.75
N THR A 247 -14.90 -19.33 -25.49
CA THR A 247 -15.79 -18.32 -24.88
C THR A 247 -15.09 -16.99 -24.60
N GLU A 248 -13.77 -17.02 -24.46
CA GLU A 248 -12.96 -15.84 -24.18
C GLU A 248 -11.70 -15.85 -25.06
N LEU A 249 -11.54 -14.77 -25.84
CA LEU A 249 -10.34 -14.51 -26.65
C LEU A 249 -9.82 -13.11 -26.33
N ARG A 250 -8.57 -13.03 -25.88
CA ARG A 250 -7.88 -11.76 -25.64
C ARG A 250 -6.59 -11.69 -26.44
N ILE A 251 -6.46 -10.66 -27.28
CA ILE A 251 -5.27 -10.38 -28.09
C ILE A 251 -4.86 -8.95 -27.78
N VAL A 252 -4.08 -8.75 -26.72
CA VAL A 252 -3.89 -7.47 -26.08
C VAL A 252 -2.41 -7.06 -26.04
N GLY A 253 -2.14 -5.77 -26.23
CA GLY A 253 -0.81 -5.18 -26.05
C GLY A 253 0.16 -5.48 -27.18
N GLY A 254 -0.34 -5.76 -28.39
CA GLY A 254 0.44 -6.11 -29.55
C GLY A 254 0.54 -5.03 -30.63
N ARG A 255 0.78 -5.45 -31.88
CA ARG A 255 0.91 -4.53 -33.03
C ARG A 255 -0.11 -4.80 -34.13
N LEU A 256 -1.22 -5.45 -33.80
CA LEU A 256 -2.24 -5.83 -34.75
C LEU A 256 -2.83 -4.58 -35.44
N ARG A 257 -2.82 -4.53 -36.75
CA ARG A 257 -3.35 -3.43 -37.56
C ARG A 257 -4.59 -3.82 -38.36
N ILE A 258 -4.70 -5.05 -38.74
CA ILE A 258 -5.74 -5.57 -39.63
C ILE A 258 -6.33 -6.84 -39.05
N ILE A 259 -7.66 -6.92 -39.05
CA ILE A 259 -8.41 -8.12 -38.73
C ILE A 259 -9.03 -8.62 -40.04
N GLN A 260 -8.72 -9.87 -40.44
CA GLN A 260 -9.33 -10.44 -41.62
C GLN A 260 -10.80 -10.78 -41.35
N GLU A 261 -11.62 -10.67 -42.36
CA GLU A 261 -13.07 -10.89 -42.27
C GLU A 261 -13.44 -12.28 -41.75
N GLN A 262 -12.67 -13.31 -42.12
CA GLN A 262 -12.93 -14.71 -41.79
C GLN A 262 -12.22 -15.18 -40.51
N LEU A 263 -11.46 -14.33 -39.84
CA LEU A 263 -10.62 -14.69 -38.68
C LEU A 263 -11.42 -15.33 -37.53
N PHE A 264 -12.64 -14.85 -37.25
CA PHE A 264 -13.47 -15.32 -36.15
C PHE A 264 -14.66 -16.19 -36.60
N ARG A 265 -14.67 -16.68 -37.83
CA ARG A 265 -15.82 -17.34 -38.47
C ARG A 265 -16.38 -18.54 -37.70
N ASN A 266 -15.55 -19.31 -36.97
CA ASN A 266 -15.95 -20.51 -36.25
C ASN A 266 -16.14 -20.29 -34.73
N LEU A 267 -15.96 -19.05 -34.25
CA LEU A 267 -16.04 -18.73 -32.81
C LEU A 267 -17.48 -18.43 -32.36
N SER A 268 -18.41 -19.29 -32.72
CA SER A 268 -19.85 -19.04 -32.45
C SER A 268 -20.27 -19.03 -30.99
N ARG A 269 -19.40 -19.46 -30.05
CA ARG A 269 -19.63 -19.44 -28.59
C ARG A 269 -18.88 -18.33 -27.88
N LEU A 270 -18.21 -17.45 -28.61
CA LEU A 270 -17.42 -16.40 -28.02
C LEU A 270 -18.30 -15.37 -27.26
N LEU A 271 -18.04 -15.20 -25.96
CA LEU A 271 -18.71 -14.26 -25.10
C LEU A 271 -17.92 -12.97 -24.90
N VAL A 272 -16.59 -13.09 -24.82
CA VAL A 272 -15.66 -11.98 -24.57
C VAL A 272 -14.59 -11.97 -25.65
N LEU A 273 -14.49 -10.84 -26.36
CA LEU A 273 -13.40 -10.55 -27.28
C LEU A 273 -12.69 -9.27 -26.82
N ASP A 274 -11.39 -9.39 -26.57
CA ASP A 274 -10.55 -8.26 -26.18
C ASP A 274 -9.41 -8.08 -27.18
N LEU A 275 -9.44 -6.97 -27.90
CA LEU A 275 -8.45 -6.56 -28.90
C LEU A 275 -7.80 -5.22 -28.50
N SER A 276 -7.87 -4.87 -27.21
CA SER A 276 -7.35 -3.61 -26.70
C SER A 276 -5.83 -3.51 -26.79
N ASP A 277 -5.34 -2.27 -26.78
CA ASP A 277 -3.90 -1.96 -26.80
C ASP A 277 -3.18 -2.56 -28.02
N ASN A 278 -3.74 -2.31 -29.22
CA ASN A 278 -3.20 -2.70 -30.51
C ASN A 278 -3.08 -1.50 -31.45
N HIS A 279 -2.90 -1.70 -32.74
CA HIS A 279 -2.76 -0.64 -33.75
C HIS A 279 -3.87 -0.67 -34.80
N LEU A 280 -5.06 -1.17 -34.45
CA LEU A 280 -6.20 -1.21 -35.36
C LEU A 280 -6.62 0.21 -35.74
N ALA A 281 -6.66 0.49 -37.04
CA ALA A 281 -7.02 1.81 -37.56
C ALA A 281 -8.45 1.87 -38.10
N GLN A 282 -8.90 0.79 -38.69
CA GLN A 282 -10.22 0.65 -39.29
C GLN A 282 -10.80 -0.74 -38.97
N LEU A 283 -12.10 -0.78 -38.86
CA LEU A 283 -12.86 -2.00 -38.71
C LEU A 283 -13.77 -2.13 -39.97
N GLU A 284 -13.27 -2.82 -40.95
CA GLU A 284 -13.91 -2.95 -42.27
C GLU A 284 -14.58 -4.32 -42.45
N GLY A 285 -15.73 -4.35 -43.16
CA GLY A 285 -16.45 -5.57 -43.44
C GLY A 285 -17.12 -6.21 -42.23
N PRO A 286 -17.75 -7.37 -42.40
CA PRO A 286 -18.55 -8.05 -41.39
C PRO A 286 -17.72 -8.92 -40.43
N ILE A 287 -16.63 -8.36 -39.87
CA ILE A 287 -15.63 -9.08 -39.05
C ILE A 287 -16.26 -9.85 -37.88
N PHE A 288 -17.30 -9.30 -37.25
CA PHE A 288 -17.94 -9.92 -36.08
C PHE A 288 -19.26 -10.62 -36.42
N LEU A 289 -19.57 -10.82 -37.71
CA LEU A 289 -20.86 -11.35 -38.17
C LEU A 289 -21.23 -12.70 -37.53
N ASN A 290 -20.26 -13.59 -37.32
CA ASN A 290 -20.50 -14.89 -36.75
C ASN A 290 -20.51 -14.97 -35.23
N LEU A 291 -20.27 -13.82 -34.55
CA LEU A 291 -20.18 -13.73 -33.08
C LEU A 291 -21.56 -13.44 -32.47
N ASN A 292 -22.55 -14.25 -32.73
CA ASN A 292 -23.96 -14.02 -32.38
C ASN A 292 -24.24 -14.02 -30.87
N VAL A 293 -23.34 -14.57 -30.05
CA VAL A 293 -23.49 -14.64 -28.59
C VAL A 293 -22.53 -13.70 -27.85
N LEU A 294 -21.75 -12.90 -28.57
CA LEU A 294 -20.76 -11.99 -28.00
C LEU A 294 -21.47 -10.99 -27.05
N GLU A 295 -21.04 -10.96 -25.80
CA GLU A 295 -21.57 -10.06 -24.78
C GLU A 295 -20.66 -8.87 -24.48
N LYS A 296 -19.34 -9.05 -24.63
CA LYS A 296 -18.35 -8.03 -24.31
C LYS A 296 -17.30 -7.91 -25.42
N LEU A 297 -17.11 -6.69 -25.93
CA LEU A 297 -16.09 -6.34 -26.92
C LEU A 297 -15.23 -5.17 -26.41
N GLU A 298 -13.94 -5.44 -26.24
CA GLU A 298 -12.92 -4.47 -25.85
C GLU A 298 -12.06 -4.11 -27.07
N LEU A 299 -12.04 -2.83 -27.41
CA LEU A 299 -11.29 -2.26 -28.53
C LEU A 299 -10.51 -0.99 -28.08
N ALA A 300 -10.38 -0.80 -26.77
CA ALA A 300 -9.72 0.38 -26.24
C ALA A 300 -8.24 0.45 -26.61
N LYS A 301 -7.68 1.65 -26.61
CA LYS A 301 -6.25 1.90 -26.90
C LYS A 301 -5.83 1.34 -28.25
N ASN A 302 -6.54 1.76 -29.28
CA ASN A 302 -6.24 1.48 -30.67
C ASN A 302 -6.12 2.81 -31.46
N HIS A 303 -6.18 2.74 -32.78
CA HIS A 303 -6.15 3.92 -33.67
C HIS A 303 -7.42 4.00 -34.51
N ILE A 304 -8.52 3.41 -34.03
CA ILE A 304 -9.77 3.26 -34.80
C ILE A 304 -10.37 4.65 -35.05
N HIS A 305 -10.49 4.97 -36.33
CA HIS A 305 -11.12 6.19 -36.81
C HIS A 305 -12.34 5.93 -37.71
N ASN A 306 -12.50 4.68 -38.17
CA ASN A 306 -13.63 4.25 -38.98
C ASN A 306 -14.14 2.87 -38.56
N ILE A 307 -15.46 2.72 -38.50
CA ILE A 307 -16.17 1.48 -38.17
C ILE A 307 -17.23 1.24 -39.27
N ALA A 308 -17.16 0.10 -39.96
CA ALA A 308 -18.13 -0.22 -41.00
C ALA A 308 -19.54 -0.46 -40.43
N ASN A 309 -20.57 -0.05 -41.15
CA ASN A 309 -21.96 -0.15 -40.71
C ASN A 309 -22.46 -1.59 -40.51
N GLU A 310 -21.88 -2.52 -41.20
CA GLU A 310 -22.31 -3.95 -41.20
C GLU A 310 -21.45 -4.82 -40.26
N ILE A 311 -20.65 -4.20 -39.41
CA ILE A 311 -19.66 -4.91 -38.59
C ILE A 311 -20.28 -5.87 -37.57
N PHE A 312 -21.46 -5.55 -37.06
CA PHE A 312 -22.15 -6.35 -36.04
C PHE A 312 -23.26 -7.21 -36.65
N PRO A 313 -23.41 -8.48 -36.18
CA PRO A 313 -24.51 -9.35 -36.60
C PRO A 313 -25.86 -8.78 -36.14
N ASP A 314 -26.92 -9.21 -36.80
CA ASP A 314 -28.28 -8.94 -36.41
C ASP A 314 -29.10 -10.25 -36.47
N PRO A 315 -29.63 -10.75 -35.35
CA PRO A 315 -29.57 -10.21 -33.98
C PRO A 315 -28.21 -10.41 -33.30
N ASN A 316 -27.87 -9.53 -32.33
CA ASN A 316 -26.67 -9.65 -31.51
C ASN A 316 -27.02 -9.64 -30.02
N LYS A 317 -26.05 -10.07 -29.17
CA LYS A 317 -26.18 -10.10 -27.71
C LYS A 317 -25.22 -9.17 -27.00
N LEU A 318 -24.57 -8.26 -27.71
CA LEU A 318 -23.55 -7.37 -27.16
C LEU A 318 -24.12 -6.48 -26.08
N LYS A 319 -23.58 -6.58 -24.88
CA LYS A 319 -23.96 -5.81 -23.68
C LYS A 319 -22.99 -4.69 -23.37
N LYS A 320 -21.70 -4.93 -23.65
CA LYS A 320 -20.61 -3.98 -23.35
C LYS A 320 -19.71 -3.80 -24.54
N LEU A 321 -19.52 -2.55 -24.93
CA LEU A 321 -18.60 -2.13 -25.99
C LEU A 321 -17.69 -1.03 -25.46
N ASN A 322 -16.39 -1.26 -25.51
CA ASN A 322 -15.38 -0.29 -25.10
C ASN A 322 -14.50 0.11 -26.29
N LEU A 323 -14.55 1.37 -26.64
CA LEU A 323 -13.80 2.02 -27.72
C LEU A 323 -12.96 3.18 -27.17
N ASN A 324 -12.59 3.18 -25.90
CA ASN A 324 -11.80 4.24 -25.28
C ASN A 324 -10.42 4.38 -25.95
N ASP A 325 -9.84 5.58 -25.86
CA ASP A 325 -8.49 5.85 -26.36
C ASP A 325 -8.33 5.46 -27.84
N ASN A 326 -9.24 5.95 -28.69
CA ASN A 326 -9.23 5.75 -30.15
C ASN A 326 -9.21 7.10 -30.90
N LYS A 327 -9.51 7.11 -32.19
CA LYS A 327 -9.48 8.30 -33.05
C LYS A 327 -10.82 8.55 -33.74
N LEU A 328 -11.92 8.12 -33.16
CA LEU A 328 -13.27 8.33 -33.71
C LEU A 328 -13.60 9.82 -33.69
N THR A 329 -13.99 10.35 -34.84
CA THR A 329 -14.33 11.80 -35.00
C THR A 329 -15.82 12.06 -35.02
N ASP A 330 -16.60 11.09 -35.46
CA ASP A 330 -18.03 11.21 -35.62
C ASP A 330 -18.76 9.90 -35.33
N ILE A 331 -19.99 10.03 -34.88
CA ILE A 331 -20.96 8.94 -34.79
C ILE A 331 -22.06 9.29 -35.81
N PRO A 332 -22.12 8.57 -36.93
CA PRO A 332 -23.10 8.86 -37.97
C PRO A 332 -24.53 8.82 -37.39
N SER A 333 -25.28 9.88 -37.51
CA SER A 333 -26.62 10.03 -36.96
C SER A 333 -27.63 10.66 -37.95
N SER A 334 -27.43 10.45 -39.25
CA SER A 334 -28.37 10.92 -40.28
C SER A 334 -29.49 9.91 -40.50
N PRO A 335 -30.73 10.32 -40.75
CA PRO A 335 -31.84 9.41 -41.09
C PRO A 335 -31.58 8.51 -42.30
N ASP A 336 -30.68 8.93 -43.18
CA ASP A 336 -30.31 8.20 -44.41
C ASP A 336 -29.05 7.30 -44.23
N TYR A 337 -28.44 7.29 -43.04
CA TYR A 337 -27.18 6.59 -42.78
C TYR A 337 -27.28 5.70 -41.55
N ILE A 338 -27.24 4.39 -41.72
CA ILE A 338 -27.31 3.42 -40.63
C ILE A 338 -25.97 3.44 -39.87
N SER A 339 -26.03 3.85 -38.60
CA SER A 339 -24.86 3.80 -37.72
C SER A 339 -24.48 2.35 -37.39
N PRO A 340 -23.17 2.03 -37.29
CA PRO A 340 -22.74 0.71 -36.85
C PRO A 340 -23.33 0.31 -35.46
N PHE A 341 -23.71 1.29 -34.66
CA PHE A 341 -24.31 1.05 -33.36
C PHE A 341 -25.83 0.80 -33.40
N ASP A 342 -26.52 1.06 -34.52
CA ASP A 342 -27.99 0.95 -34.60
C ASP A 342 -28.50 -0.47 -34.37
N ARG A 343 -27.72 -1.46 -34.75
CA ARG A 343 -28.07 -2.88 -34.53
C ARG A 343 -27.87 -3.36 -33.10
N LEU A 344 -27.18 -2.60 -32.23
CA LEU A 344 -26.80 -2.99 -30.89
C LEU A 344 -27.93 -2.77 -29.86
N ASN A 345 -29.07 -3.46 -30.03
CA ASN A 345 -30.26 -3.28 -29.23
C ASN A 345 -30.13 -3.78 -27.77
N ASN A 346 -29.20 -4.69 -27.50
CA ASN A 346 -28.93 -5.22 -26.16
C ASN A 346 -27.80 -4.47 -25.41
N LEU A 347 -27.20 -3.44 -26.03
CA LEU A 347 -26.09 -2.73 -25.46
C LEU A 347 -26.48 -1.98 -24.17
N SER A 348 -25.88 -2.36 -23.06
CA SER A 348 -26.11 -1.72 -21.75
C SER A 348 -25.00 -0.73 -21.35
N GLU A 349 -23.80 -0.91 -21.87
CA GLU A 349 -22.64 -0.05 -21.57
C GLU A 349 -21.84 0.23 -22.84
N LEU A 350 -21.68 1.53 -23.15
CA LEU A 350 -20.84 2.01 -24.23
C LEU A 350 -19.82 3.00 -23.68
N SER A 351 -18.54 2.73 -23.94
CA SER A 351 -17.46 3.61 -23.56
C SER A 351 -16.70 4.09 -24.79
N LEU A 352 -16.65 5.42 -24.95
CA LEU A 352 -16.03 6.16 -26.05
C LEU A 352 -15.13 7.27 -25.52
N GLU A 353 -14.63 7.13 -24.30
CA GLU A 353 -13.75 8.12 -23.68
C GLU A 353 -12.45 8.28 -24.47
N SER A 354 -11.86 9.47 -24.41
CA SER A 354 -10.57 9.74 -25.08
C SER A 354 -10.60 9.45 -26.57
N ASN A 355 -11.59 10.01 -27.27
CA ASN A 355 -11.70 10.02 -28.72
C ASN A 355 -11.68 11.48 -29.25
N GLN A 356 -12.07 11.69 -30.49
CA GLN A 356 -12.12 13.02 -31.14
C GLN A 356 -13.55 13.37 -31.56
N LEU A 357 -14.55 12.88 -30.83
CA LEU A 357 -15.96 13.05 -31.17
C LEU A 357 -16.36 14.53 -31.03
N THR A 358 -16.97 15.07 -32.05
CA THR A 358 -17.49 16.44 -32.10
C THR A 358 -19.00 16.53 -31.86
N ASN A 359 -19.70 15.40 -32.04
CA ASN A 359 -21.14 15.28 -31.88
C ASN A 359 -21.47 14.00 -31.10
N ILE A 360 -22.49 14.07 -30.26
CA ILE A 360 -23.00 12.92 -29.47
C ILE A 360 -23.76 11.92 -30.36
N GLY A 361 -24.34 12.36 -31.49
CA GLY A 361 -25.30 11.56 -32.21
C GLY A 361 -26.66 11.43 -31.48
N SER A 362 -27.57 10.61 -32.00
CA SER A 362 -28.87 10.34 -31.37
C SER A 362 -28.89 8.94 -30.80
N TRP A 363 -29.03 8.85 -29.47
CA TRP A 363 -29.15 7.60 -28.72
C TRP A 363 -30.56 7.39 -28.15
N ALA A 364 -31.50 8.30 -28.43
CA ALA A 364 -32.83 8.32 -27.82
C ALA A 364 -33.59 6.99 -27.99
N GLU A 365 -33.34 6.27 -29.06
CA GLU A 365 -34.02 5.00 -29.41
C GLU A 365 -33.32 3.75 -28.91
N LYS A 366 -32.30 3.87 -28.02
CA LYS A 366 -31.54 2.74 -27.45
C LYS A 366 -32.10 2.34 -26.08
N PRO A 367 -33.13 1.48 -26.01
CA PRO A 367 -33.86 1.20 -24.76
C PRO A 367 -33.04 0.41 -23.73
N SER A 368 -31.95 -0.23 -24.10
CA SER A 368 -31.11 -1.05 -23.22
C SER A 368 -29.92 -0.30 -22.62
N LEU A 369 -29.53 0.86 -23.19
CA LEU A 369 -28.33 1.58 -22.79
C LEU A 369 -28.50 2.23 -21.40
N LYS A 370 -27.63 1.86 -20.47
CA LYS A 370 -27.63 2.32 -19.08
C LYS A 370 -26.41 3.19 -18.76
N VAL A 371 -25.26 2.94 -19.37
CA VAL A 371 -24.01 3.66 -19.14
C VAL A 371 -23.44 4.11 -20.48
N LEU A 372 -23.25 5.42 -20.63
CA LEU A 372 -22.61 6.03 -21.79
C LEU A 372 -21.46 6.94 -21.31
N LYS A 373 -20.24 6.60 -21.71
CA LYS A 373 -19.04 7.36 -21.35
C LYS A 373 -18.45 8.02 -22.58
N LEU A 374 -18.42 9.34 -22.57
CA LEU A 374 -17.95 10.22 -23.63
C LEU A 374 -16.92 11.26 -23.13
N GLY A 375 -16.33 11.00 -21.97
CA GLY A 375 -15.30 11.87 -21.39
C GLY A 375 -14.10 12.07 -22.29
N ASN A 376 -13.43 13.21 -22.18
CA ASN A 376 -12.22 13.53 -22.93
C ASN A 376 -12.42 13.41 -24.45
N ASN A 377 -13.42 14.14 -24.99
CA ASN A 377 -13.72 14.26 -26.40
C ASN A 377 -13.76 15.75 -26.82
N LEU A 378 -14.26 16.05 -28.01
CA LEU A 378 -14.36 17.41 -28.58
C LEU A 378 -15.82 17.89 -28.68
N LEU A 379 -16.71 17.35 -27.88
CA LEU A 379 -18.14 17.70 -27.87
C LEU A 379 -18.31 19.16 -27.47
N ASN A 380 -19.07 19.93 -28.24
CA ASN A 380 -19.25 21.36 -28.01
C ASN A 380 -20.65 21.76 -27.50
N ASN A 381 -21.63 20.89 -27.63
CA ASN A 381 -23.00 21.08 -27.14
C ASN A 381 -23.54 19.81 -26.51
N LEU A 382 -24.55 19.97 -25.69
CA LEU A 382 -25.32 18.88 -25.08
C LEU A 382 -26.80 19.09 -25.34
N ASP A 383 -27.36 18.21 -26.16
CA ASP A 383 -28.82 18.11 -26.32
C ASP A 383 -29.34 16.94 -25.49
N ILE A 384 -30.10 17.24 -24.46
CA ILE A 384 -30.63 16.24 -23.54
C ILE A 384 -31.73 15.36 -24.23
N SER A 385 -32.34 15.85 -25.26
CA SER A 385 -33.36 15.11 -26.02
C SER A 385 -32.76 13.92 -26.79
N ALA A 386 -31.51 14.01 -27.14
CA ALA A 386 -30.78 12.96 -27.85
C ALA A 386 -30.33 11.79 -26.94
N ILE A 387 -30.52 11.90 -25.61
CA ILE A 387 -30.05 10.91 -24.62
C ILE A 387 -31.14 9.87 -24.35
N PRO A 388 -30.80 8.56 -24.25
CA PRO A 388 -31.80 7.50 -23.94
C PRO A 388 -32.45 7.72 -22.56
N ARG A 389 -33.73 7.50 -22.50
CA ARG A 389 -34.49 7.60 -21.22
C ARG A 389 -34.09 6.57 -20.18
N THR A 390 -33.46 5.49 -20.59
CA THR A 390 -32.99 4.36 -19.77
C THR A 390 -31.62 4.56 -19.16
N LEU A 391 -30.94 5.66 -19.49
CA LEU A 391 -29.56 5.90 -19.08
C LEU A 391 -29.47 6.22 -17.57
N ASN A 392 -28.59 5.49 -16.88
CA ASN A 392 -28.29 5.69 -15.45
C ASN A 392 -27.03 6.55 -15.25
N GLU A 393 -26.08 6.50 -16.19
CA GLU A 393 -24.83 7.27 -16.12
C GLU A 393 -24.45 7.80 -17.49
N LEU A 394 -24.19 9.11 -17.55
CA LEU A 394 -23.63 9.81 -18.71
C LEU A 394 -22.40 10.60 -18.26
N ASP A 395 -21.23 10.19 -18.73
CA ASP A 395 -19.99 10.92 -18.52
C ASP A 395 -19.63 11.74 -19.75
N LEU A 396 -19.63 13.05 -19.60
CA LEU A 396 -19.24 14.05 -20.60
C LEU A 396 -18.06 14.91 -20.10
N SER A 397 -17.33 14.44 -19.09
CA SER A 397 -16.22 15.19 -18.51
C SER A 397 -15.14 15.51 -19.55
N PHE A 398 -14.43 16.61 -19.34
CA PHE A 398 -13.30 17.03 -20.19
C PHE A 398 -13.65 17.10 -21.68
N ASN A 399 -14.75 17.75 -22.00
CA ASN A 399 -15.16 18.10 -23.35
C ASN A 399 -15.10 19.63 -23.56
N SER A 400 -15.63 20.11 -24.67
CA SER A 400 -15.71 21.55 -25.02
C SER A 400 -17.13 22.10 -24.92
N ILE A 401 -18.00 21.49 -24.10
CA ILE A 401 -19.40 21.83 -23.98
C ILE A 401 -19.53 23.21 -23.32
N GLN A 402 -20.14 24.14 -24.04
CA GLN A 402 -20.39 25.49 -23.56
C GLN A 402 -21.84 25.70 -23.14
N GLN A 403 -22.78 25.03 -23.79
CA GLN A 403 -24.22 25.18 -23.56
C GLN A 403 -24.90 23.84 -23.38
N VAL A 404 -25.93 23.85 -22.55
CA VAL A 404 -26.80 22.69 -22.33
C VAL A 404 -28.19 23.05 -22.88
N HIS A 405 -28.57 22.37 -23.94
CA HIS A 405 -29.89 22.56 -24.56
C HIS A 405 -30.88 21.56 -23.95
N ASP A 406 -31.96 22.08 -23.39
CA ASP A 406 -33.08 21.32 -22.87
C ASP A 406 -34.39 21.82 -23.42
N THR A 407 -35.19 20.93 -23.92
CA THR A 407 -36.60 21.23 -24.20
C THR A 407 -37.40 20.81 -22.97
N ASP A 408 -38.12 21.75 -22.37
CA ASP A 408 -38.86 21.66 -21.10
C ASP A 408 -39.72 20.37 -20.91
N GLU A 409 -40.12 19.71 -21.98
CA GLU A 409 -40.90 18.47 -21.96
C GLU A 409 -40.10 17.20 -21.65
N THR A 410 -38.80 17.17 -21.99
CA THR A 410 -38.01 15.94 -21.92
C THR A 410 -37.59 15.59 -20.50
N LEU A 411 -37.27 16.57 -19.67
CA LEU A 411 -36.87 16.33 -18.27
C LEU A 411 -38.08 16.14 -17.33
N HIS A 412 -39.21 16.81 -17.58
CA HIS A 412 -40.40 16.69 -16.74
C HIS A 412 -40.99 15.27 -16.72
N ASN A 413 -40.83 14.50 -17.80
CA ASN A 413 -41.40 13.16 -17.96
C ASN A 413 -40.40 12.04 -17.62
N ARG A 414 -39.21 12.38 -17.16
CA ARG A 414 -38.16 11.40 -16.77
C ARG A 414 -38.28 11.09 -15.27
N GLN A 415 -38.80 9.94 -14.92
CA GLN A 415 -38.54 9.31 -13.62
C GLN A 415 -37.19 8.60 -13.69
N LEU A 416 -36.09 9.33 -13.56
CA LEU A 416 -34.74 8.77 -13.84
C LEU A 416 -33.72 9.06 -12.74
N GLN A 417 -33.05 7.99 -12.31
CA GLN A 417 -31.78 8.04 -11.62
C GLN A 417 -30.67 8.23 -12.66
N LEU A 418 -30.43 9.43 -13.15
CA LEU A 418 -29.33 9.73 -14.06
C LEU A 418 -28.20 10.45 -13.33
N LYS A 419 -27.00 9.88 -13.39
CA LYS A 419 -25.76 10.53 -13.01
C LYS A 419 -25.15 11.19 -14.26
N LEU A 420 -25.14 12.53 -14.32
CA LEU A 420 -24.57 13.31 -15.40
C LEU A 420 -23.28 14.00 -14.94
N ILE A 421 -22.15 13.72 -15.60
CA ILE A 421 -20.83 14.25 -15.24
C ILE A 421 -20.41 15.26 -16.32
N LEU A 422 -20.27 16.53 -15.95
CA LEU A 422 -19.89 17.64 -16.83
C LEU A 422 -18.59 18.36 -16.40
N VAL A 423 -17.82 17.75 -15.50
CA VAL A 423 -16.56 18.31 -15.00
C VAL A 423 -15.58 18.55 -16.16
N GLY A 424 -14.80 19.63 -16.11
CA GLY A 424 -13.78 19.91 -17.13
C GLY A 424 -14.32 20.53 -18.41
N ASN A 425 -15.63 20.87 -18.49
CA ASN A 425 -16.22 21.56 -19.63
C ASN A 425 -16.19 23.09 -19.42
N PRO A 426 -16.02 23.90 -20.50
CA PRO A 426 -16.09 25.37 -20.44
C PRO A 426 -17.53 25.90 -20.45
N LEU A 427 -18.39 25.37 -19.56
CA LEU A 427 -19.80 25.75 -19.50
C LEU A 427 -19.98 27.23 -19.27
N THR A 428 -20.87 27.86 -20.06
CA THR A 428 -21.29 29.23 -19.85
C THR A 428 -22.35 29.32 -18.78
N TYR A 429 -22.19 30.31 -17.87
CA TYR A 429 -23.19 30.59 -16.86
C TYR A 429 -24.28 31.47 -17.44
N ASP A 430 -25.32 30.89 -18.04
CA ASP A 430 -26.42 31.57 -18.67
C ASP A 430 -27.77 31.14 -18.11
N TRP A 431 -28.88 31.71 -18.63
CA TRP A 431 -30.22 31.39 -18.18
C TRP A 431 -30.63 29.95 -18.51
N GLN A 432 -30.12 29.36 -19.57
CA GLN A 432 -30.43 28.00 -19.98
C GLN A 432 -29.83 27.01 -18.95
N LEU A 433 -28.57 27.18 -18.59
CA LEU A 433 -27.91 26.38 -17.55
C LEU A 433 -28.62 26.52 -16.19
N MET A 434 -29.04 27.75 -15.85
CA MET A 434 -29.78 28.01 -14.62
C MET A 434 -31.14 27.30 -14.59
N ASN A 435 -31.89 27.32 -15.70
CA ASN A 435 -33.15 26.60 -15.81
C ASN A 435 -32.93 25.10 -15.70
N PHE A 436 -31.95 24.57 -16.41
CA PHE A 436 -31.56 23.17 -16.31
C PHE A 436 -31.23 22.77 -14.86
N VAL A 437 -30.40 23.53 -14.15
CA VAL A 437 -30.06 23.25 -12.74
C VAL A 437 -31.28 23.35 -11.83
N ARG A 438 -32.22 24.29 -12.05
CA ARG A 438 -33.49 24.39 -11.30
C ARG A 438 -34.39 23.18 -11.52
N LEU A 439 -34.45 22.67 -12.73
CA LEU A 439 -35.20 21.45 -13.07
C LEU A 439 -34.58 20.22 -12.42
N VAL A 440 -33.25 20.07 -12.51
CA VAL A 440 -32.49 18.99 -11.87
C VAL A 440 -32.74 18.96 -10.36
N ARG A 441 -32.74 20.12 -9.69
CA ARG A 441 -32.94 20.21 -8.23
C ARG A 441 -34.37 19.86 -7.77
N ARG A 442 -35.36 20.00 -8.64
CA ARG A 442 -36.74 19.55 -8.35
C ARG A 442 -36.89 18.04 -8.41
N GLN A 443 -36.01 17.35 -9.13
CA GLN A 443 -36.03 15.89 -9.26
C GLN A 443 -34.96 15.29 -8.32
N ARG A 444 -35.37 14.56 -7.30
CA ARG A 444 -34.49 13.96 -6.27
C ARG A 444 -33.51 12.92 -6.83
N ASP A 445 -33.81 12.35 -7.98
CA ASP A 445 -33.12 11.19 -8.55
C ASP A 445 -32.10 11.56 -9.64
N LEU A 446 -31.90 12.85 -9.95
CA LEU A 446 -30.95 13.33 -10.93
C LEU A 446 -29.69 13.88 -10.24
N ASN A 447 -28.55 13.23 -10.43
CA ASN A 447 -27.25 13.66 -9.88
C ASN A 447 -26.40 14.30 -10.97
N VAL A 448 -26.20 15.62 -10.93
CA VAL A 448 -25.38 16.35 -11.91
C VAL A 448 -24.11 16.88 -11.27
N ILE A 449 -22.97 16.48 -11.80
CA ILE A 449 -21.65 16.90 -11.34
C ILE A 449 -21.12 17.96 -12.31
N LEU A 450 -21.10 19.22 -11.87
CA LEU A 450 -20.67 20.40 -12.64
C LEU A 450 -19.25 20.84 -12.31
N PRO A 451 -18.56 21.64 -13.17
CA PRO A 451 -17.32 22.30 -12.83
C PRO A 451 -17.45 23.18 -11.58
N LEU A 452 -16.45 23.19 -10.71
CA LEU A 452 -16.46 23.92 -9.42
C LEU A 452 -16.83 25.40 -9.56
N ARG A 453 -16.26 26.09 -10.56
CA ARG A 453 -16.56 27.52 -10.81
C ARG A 453 -18.05 27.77 -11.14
N ILE A 454 -18.68 26.84 -11.79
CA ILE A 454 -20.11 26.91 -12.13
C ILE A 454 -20.97 26.63 -10.91
N GLN A 455 -20.59 25.64 -10.10
CA GLN A 455 -21.24 25.34 -8.84
C GLN A 455 -21.25 26.55 -7.90
N GLU A 456 -20.10 27.21 -7.73
CA GLU A 456 -19.98 28.43 -6.91
C GLU A 456 -20.93 29.56 -7.39
N LYS A 457 -20.98 29.82 -8.71
CA LYS A 457 -21.87 30.85 -9.26
C LYS A 457 -23.35 30.52 -9.09
N ILE A 458 -23.70 29.23 -9.23
CA ILE A 458 -25.08 28.77 -9.03
C ILE A 458 -25.47 28.92 -7.57
N GLU A 459 -24.60 28.57 -6.64
CA GLU A 459 -24.84 28.71 -5.20
C GLU A 459 -24.98 30.17 -4.80
N GLU A 460 -24.15 31.06 -5.35
CA GLU A 460 -24.27 32.51 -5.12
C GLU A 460 -25.60 33.07 -5.63
N GLN A 461 -26.04 32.68 -6.81
CA GLN A 461 -27.34 33.13 -7.35
C GLN A 461 -28.54 32.59 -6.56
N LEU A 462 -28.49 31.33 -6.18
CA LEU A 462 -29.52 30.71 -5.36
C LEU A 462 -29.57 31.33 -3.96
N SER A 463 -28.46 31.72 -3.39
CA SER A 463 -28.39 32.48 -2.14
C SER A 463 -29.10 33.83 -2.29
N ARG A 464 -28.90 34.55 -3.40
CA ARG A 464 -29.58 35.82 -3.69
C ARG A 464 -31.10 35.63 -3.89
N ASP A 465 -31.52 34.58 -4.57
CA ASP A 465 -32.94 34.25 -4.74
C ASP A 465 -33.61 33.86 -3.40
N LEU A 466 -32.87 33.16 -2.52
CA LEU A 466 -33.32 32.81 -1.17
C LEU A 466 -33.42 34.04 -0.26
N GLU A 467 -32.48 35.00 -0.35
CA GLU A 467 -32.50 36.24 0.38
C GLU A 467 -33.77 37.05 0.05
N LYS A 468 -34.21 36.99 -1.19
CA LYS A 468 -35.36 37.79 -1.69
C LYS A 468 -36.72 37.26 -1.29
N HIS A 469 -36.86 35.94 -1.09
CA HIS A 469 -38.21 35.32 -0.97
C HIS A 469 -38.42 34.55 0.34
N LEU A 470 -37.39 34.07 1.02
CA LEU A 470 -37.52 33.17 2.17
C LEU A 470 -36.73 33.63 3.41
N CYS A 471 -35.96 34.72 3.36
CA CYS A 471 -35.26 35.24 4.52
C CYS A 471 -36.22 35.96 5.45
N PRO A 472 -36.23 35.69 6.78
CA PRO A 472 -37.00 36.50 7.73
C PRO A 472 -36.57 37.96 7.63
N LYS A 473 -37.55 38.88 7.64
CA LYS A 473 -37.25 40.33 7.48
C LYS A 473 -36.35 40.90 8.61
N GLU A 474 -36.36 40.23 9.73
CA GLU A 474 -35.59 40.53 10.93
C GLU A 474 -34.13 40.04 10.84
N CYS A 475 -33.72 39.28 9.79
CA CYS A 475 -32.39 38.77 9.59
C CYS A 475 -31.64 39.57 8.57
N HIS A 476 -30.35 39.70 8.77
CA HIS A 476 -29.43 40.47 7.93
C HIS A 476 -29.23 39.82 6.54
N SER A 477 -29.10 38.51 6.50
CA SER A 477 -28.94 37.73 5.27
C SER A 477 -29.22 36.26 5.49
N CYS A 478 -29.60 35.58 4.41
CA CYS A 478 -29.80 34.12 4.39
C CYS A 478 -28.97 33.55 3.23
N ARG A 479 -27.91 32.81 3.51
CA ARG A 479 -26.98 32.30 2.50
C ARG A 479 -26.88 30.78 2.54
N LEU A 480 -26.79 30.18 1.39
CA LEU A 480 -26.53 28.76 1.24
C LEU A 480 -25.01 28.53 1.04
N PHE A 481 -24.39 27.71 1.86
CA PHE A 481 -22.96 27.44 1.86
C PHE A 481 -22.62 25.97 1.52
N GLY A 482 -21.58 25.80 0.69
CA GLY A 482 -20.83 24.57 0.46
C GLY A 482 -21.59 23.44 -0.24
N PRO A 483 -20.91 22.35 -0.55
CA PRO A 483 -21.49 21.19 -1.24
C PRO A 483 -22.59 20.50 -0.42
N ASN A 484 -22.54 20.66 0.90
CA ASN A 484 -23.54 20.13 1.83
C ASN A 484 -24.78 21.00 1.95
N ARG A 485 -24.95 22.05 1.13
CA ARG A 485 -26.15 22.91 1.12
C ARG A 485 -26.57 23.36 2.53
N GLN A 486 -25.63 23.88 3.32
CA GLN A 486 -25.92 24.44 4.63
C GLN A 486 -26.51 25.85 4.51
N LEU A 487 -27.73 26.05 4.99
CA LEU A 487 -28.37 27.34 4.99
C LEU A 487 -28.02 28.10 6.28
N VAL A 488 -27.43 29.28 6.19
CA VAL A 488 -27.13 30.18 7.30
C VAL A 488 -28.08 31.35 7.32
N LEU A 489 -28.95 31.41 8.34
CA LEU A 489 -29.82 32.54 8.66
C LEU A 489 -29.04 33.47 9.59
N ASN A 490 -28.47 34.54 9.07
CA ASN A 490 -27.73 35.54 9.87
C ASN A 490 -28.63 36.65 10.37
N CYS A 491 -29.03 36.54 11.62
CA CYS A 491 -29.87 37.54 12.34
C CYS A 491 -29.07 38.13 13.53
N SER A 492 -27.71 38.09 13.47
CA SER A 492 -26.85 38.62 14.49
C SER A 492 -26.87 40.18 14.53
N HIS A 493 -26.65 40.80 15.69
CA HIS A 493 -26.57 42.25 15.87
C HIS A 493 -27.83 43.04 15.50
N MET A 494 -29.03 42.38 15.49
CA MET A 494 -30.27 42.98 15.06
C MET A 494 -31.14 43.51 16.20
N THR A 495 -30.58 43.54 17.43
CA THR A 495 -31.30 43.97 18.70
C THR A 495 -32.59 43.18 18.97
N LEU A 496 -32.69 41.93 18.49
CA LEU A 496 -33.85 41.05 18.63
C LEU A 496 -34.10 40.69 20.09
N GLU A 497 -35.36 40.72 20.50
CA GLU A 497 -35.80 40.22 21.81
C GLU A 497 -36.38 38.81 21.73
N VAL A 498 -36.82 38.40 20.54
CA VAL A 498 -37.34 37.07 20.25
C VAL A 498 -36.76 36.52 18.96
N ILE A 499 -36.69 35.19 18.84
CA ILE A 499 -36.24 34.54 17.60
C ILE A 499 -37.32 34.79 16.53
N PRO A 500 -36.88 35.22 15.31
CA PRO A 500 -37.82 35.51 14.21
C PRO A 500 -38.56 34.26 13.76
N SER A 501 -39.71 34.42 13.13
CA SER A 501 -40.46 33.32 12.52
C SER A 501 -39.69 32.75 11.33
N ILE A 502 -39.35 31.48 11.42
CA ILE A 502 -38.60 30.76 10.39
C ILE A 502 -39.58 30.09 9.42
N PRO A 503 -39.48 30.36 8.11
CA PRO A 503 -40.35 29.72 7.13
C PRO A 503 -40.12 28.20 7.05
N THR A 504 -41.17 27.40 7.01
CA THR A 504 -41.13 25.93 6.93
C THR A 504 -40.66 25.42 5.56
N GLU A 505 -40.79 26.24 4.52
CA GLU A 505 -40.40 25.92 3.14
C GLU A 505 -38.86 25.87 2.92
N LEU A 506 -38.08 26.38 3.84
CA LEU A 506 -36.61 26.33 3.83
C LEU A 506 -36.02 24.90 3.77
N HIS A 507 -36.80 23.92 4.27
CA HIS A 507 -36.38 22.51 4.28
C HIS A 507 -36.20 21.91 2.89
N GLN A 508 -36.87 22.41 1.87
CA GLN A 508 -36.76 21.83 0.51
C GLN A 508 -35.44 22.13 -0.18
N ASN A 509 -34.70 23.12 0.31
CA ASN A 509 -33.46 23.64 -0.34
C ASN A 509 -32.16 23.45 0.44
N ALA A 510 -32.22 23.02 1.69
CA ALA A 510 -31.06 22.92 2.56
C ALA A 510 -30.97 21.54 3.24
N SER A 511 -29.77 21.00 3.37
CA SER A 511 -29.49 19.77 4.15
C SER A 511 -29.36 20.05 5.65
N SER A 512 -28.96 21.25 6.01
CA SER A 512 -28.86 21.72 7.40
C SER A 512 -29.08 23.23 7.50
N VAL A 513 -29.65 23.68 8.62
CA VAL A 513 -29.97 25.08 8.89
C VAL A 513 -29.14 25.56 10.07
N VAL A 514 -28.41 26.64 9.88
CA VAL A 514 -27.70 27.40 10.92
C VAL A 514 -28.50 28.67 11.22
N LEU A 515 -28.88 28.87 12.46
CA LEU A 515 -29.48 30.09 12.92
C LEU A 515 -28.48 30.88 13.77
N ASP A 516 -27.99 31.98 13.23
CA ASP A 516 -27.09 32.89 13.92
C ASP A 516 -27.86 34.10 14.47
N VAL A 517 -28.10 34.09 15.77
CA VAL A 517 -28.76 35.18 16.51
C VAL A 517 -27.85 35.76 17.60
N ARG A 518 -26.56 35.70 17.40
CA ARG A 518 -25.57 36.27 18.35
C ARG A 518 -25.70 37.77 18.46
N ASN A 519 -25.25 38.29 19.62
CA ASN A 519 -25.25 39.74 19.91
C ASN A 519 -26.64 40.39 19.76
N ASN A 520 -27.64 39.79 20.43
CA ASN A 520 -29.02 40.28 20.47
C ASN A 520 -29.47 40.44 21.95
N ARG A 521 -30.78 40.60 22.19
CA ARG A 521 -31.37 40.73 23.52
C ARG A 521 -32.35 39.60 23.83
N ILE A 522 -32.12 38.42 23.25
CA ILE A 522 -33.06 37.28 23.34
C ILE A 522 -32.98 36.67 24.74
N ARG A 523 -34.16 36.48 25.34
CA ARG A 523 -34.26 35.90 26.69
C ARG A 523 -34.83 34.48 26.70
N PHE A 524 -35.65 34.12 25.72
CA PHE A 524 -36.34 32.84 25.66
C PHE A 524 -36.26 32.21 24.25
N LEU A 525 -36.20 30.88 24.18
CA LEU A 525 -36.33 30.13 22.91
C LEU A 525 -37.82 29.85 22.62
N PRO A 526 -38.22 29.85 21.36
CA PRO A 526 -39.54 29.38 20.95
C PRO A 526 -39.66 27.87 21.10
N THR A 527 -40.87 27.37 21.20
CA THR A 527 -41.16 25.96 21.00
C THR A 527 -41.42 25.69 19.51
N VAL A 528 -41.28 24.43 19.05
CA VAL A 528 -41.61 24.05 17.66
C VAL A 528 -43.12 24.33 17.35
N GLN A 529 -44.00 24.30 18.35
CA GLN A 529 -45.41 24.64 18.17
C GLN A 529 -45.62 26.14 17.91
N SER A 530 -44.87 27.02 18.58
CA SER A 530 -44.97 28.47 18.39
C SER A 530 -44.22 28.99 17.16
N ASN A 531 -43.17 28.29 16.74
CA ASN A 531 -42.38 28.59 15.54
C ASN A 531 -42.02 27.29 14.84
N PRO A 532 -42.88 26.78 13.92
CA PRO A 532 -42.68 25.47 13.30
C PRO A 532 -41.35 25.34 12.56
N GLY A 533 -40.84 26.42 11.91
CA GLY A 533 -39.56 26.43 11.22
C GLY A 533 -38.34 26.32 12.16
N PHE A 534 -38.52 26.61 13.46
CA PHE A 534 -37.47 26.41 14.46
C PHE A 534 -37.08 24.95 14.58
N GLY A 535 -38.02 24.01 14.36
CA GLY A 535 -37.72 22.57 14.31
C GLY A 535 -36.78 22.12 13.19
N LEU A 536 -36.47 22.99 12.23
CA LEU A 536 -35.55 22.72 11.13
C LEU A 536 -34.08 23.11 11.47
N VAL A 537 -33.85 23.84 12.55
CA VAL A 537 -32.56 24.36 12.92
C VAL A 537 -31.65 23.24 13.42
N ASN A 538 -30.48 23.09 12.83
CA ASN A 538 -29.46 22.12 13.23
C ASN A 538 -28.39 22.76 14.12
N TYR A 539 -27.99 23.99 13.79
CA TYR A 539 -26.96 24.75 14.49
C TYR A 539 -27.55 26.07 14.99
N LEU A 540 -27.60 26.24 16.31
CA LEU A 540 -28.12 27.43 16.94
C LEU A 540 -27.00 28.20 17.64
N LEU A 541 -26.74 29.44 17.19
CA LEU A 541 -25.71 30.34 17.76
C LEU A 541 -26.41 31.48 18.52
N LEU A 542 -26.40 31.41 19.84
CA LEU A 542 -27.05 32.35 20.78
C LEU A 542 -26.07 33.12 21.64
N ASP A 543 -24.79 33.18 21.28
CA ASP A 543 -23.78 33.84 22.09
C ASP A 543 -24.07 35.33 22.26
N ASP A 544 -23.69 35.93 23.39
CA ASP A 544 -23.86 37.35 23.67
C ASP A 544 -25.34 37.81 23.67
N ASN A 545 -26.19 37.07 24.38
CA ASN A 545 -27.60 37.39 24.56
C ASN A 545 -27.97 37.49 26.08
N LEU A 546 -29.23 37.66 26.39
CA LEU A 546 -29.77 37.77 27.75
C LEU A 546 -30.51 36.48 28.18
N PHE A 547 -30.16 35.34 27.67
CA PHE A 547 -30.86 34.08 27.84
C PHE A 547 -30.71 33.56 29.30
N GLU A 548 -31.81 33.44 30.00
CA GLU A 548 -31.80 33.14 31.44
C GLU A 548 -32.14 31.69 31.78
N SER A 549 -32.96 31.02 30.98
CA SER A 549 -33.45 29.68 31.27
C SER A 549 -33.70 28.88 30.01
N TRP A 550 -33.39 27.57 30.06
CA TRP A 550 -33.61 26.62 29.02
C TRP A 550 -34.52 25.50 29.51
N SER A 551 -35.56 25.13 28.70
CA SER A 551 -36.53 24.13 29.07
C SER A 551 -36.61 23.00 28.04
N VAL A 552 -37.20 21.87 28.46
CA VAL A 552 -37.38 20.69 27.58
C VAL A 552 -38.22 21.01 26.34
N GLY A 553 -39.23 21.90 26.47
CA GLY A 553 -40.10 22.29 25.36
C GLY A 553 -39.39 23.05 24.21
N ASN A 554 -38.15 23.51 24.44
CA ASN A 554 -37.37 24.17 23.40
C ASN A 554 -36.40 23.22 22.65
N LEU A 555 -36.38 21.92 23.01
CA LEU A 555 -35.58 20.91 22.35
C LEU A 555 -36.32 20.26 21.17
N HIS A 556 -35.60 19.91 20.13
CA HIS A 556 -36.05 19.08 19.05
C HIS A 556 -34.95 18.17 18.48
N GLU A 557 -35.33 17.10 17.83
CA GLU A 557 -34.41 16.02 17.38
C GLU A 557 -33.36 16.40 16.31
N ASN A 558 -33.54 17.57 15.66
CA ASN A 558 -32.70 18.01 14.56
C ASN A 558 -31.47 18.85 15.04
N PHE A 559 -31.42 19.23 16.30
CA PHE A 559 -30.24 19.94 16.81
C PHE A 559 -28.97 19.07 16.74
N THR A 560 -27.91 19.65 16.18
CA THR A 560 -26.56 19.10 16.14
C THR A 560 -25.60 19.87 17.05
N SER A 561 -25.74 21.19 17.08
CA SER A 561 -24.91 22.06 17.93
C SER A 561 -25.67 23.28 18.42
N ILE A 562 -25.48 23.63 19.69
CA ILE A 562 -26.09 24.81 20.31
C ILE A 562 -25.04 25.59 21.08
N SER A 563 -24.92 26.90 20.84
CA SER A 563 -24.02 27.80 21.57
C SER A 563 -24.79 28.84 22.38
N PHE A 564 -24.52 28.87 23.69
CA PHE A 564 -25.07 29.84 24.67
C PHE A 564 -23.96 30.60 25.40
N LYS A 565 -22.82 30.85 24.75
CA LYS A 565 -21.72 31.58 25.41
C LYS A 565 -22.15 32.99 25.80
N ASN A 566 -21.61 33.49 26.93
CA ASN A 566 -21.86 34.83 27.39
C ASN A 566 -23.37 35.18 27.43
N ASN A 567 -24.11 34.42 28.23
CA ASN A 567 -25.54 34.61 28.50
C ASN A 567 -25.78 34.72 30.01
N ALA A 568 -27.03 34.69 30.46
CA ALA A 568 -27.45 34.83 31.84
C ALA A 568 -27.87 33.52 32.53
N LEU A 569 -27.46 32.34 31.95
CA LEU A 569 -27.83 31.02 32.49
C LEU A 569 -27.20 30.76 33.85
N LYS A 570 -27.99 30.35 34.83
CA LYS A 570 -27.52 30.06 36.22
C LYS A 570 -27.66 28.59 36.59
N THR A 571 -28.64 27.88 36.06
CA THR A 571 -28.88 26.46 36.37
C THR A 571 -29.47 25.73 35.17
N LEU A 572 -29.24 24.42 35.11
CA LEU A 572 -29.94 23.50 34.22
C LEU A 572 -30.76 22.52 35.07
N ASP A 573 -32.00 22.27 34.69
CA ASP A 573 -32.87 21.30 35.38
C ASP A 573 -32.47 19.87 35.02
N MET A 574 -32.72 18.90 35.91
CA MET A 574 -32.44 17.48 35.66
C MET A 574 -33.24 16.92 34.47
N LYS A 575 -34.52 17.29 34.37
CA LYS A 575 -35.37 16.87 33.24
C LYS A 575 -34.81 17.32 31.89
N LEU A 576 -34.22 18.52 31.85
CA LEU A 576 -33.59 19.06 30.67
C LEU A 576 -32.30 18.30 30.35
N ILE A 577 -31.49 17.96 31.35
CA ILE A 577 -30.25 17.18 31.20
C ILE A 577 -30.55 15.80 30.63
N ASP A 578 -31.55 15.11 31.20
CA ASP A 578 -31.97 13.81 30.72
C ASP A 578 -32.42 13.88 29.26
N ALA A 579 -33.25 14.88 28.92
CA ALA A 579 -33.72 15.09 27.54
C ALA A 579 -32.58 15.43 26.56
N ILE A 580 -31.58 16.18 26.96
CA ILE A 580 -30.38 16.48 26.16
C ILE A 580 -29.57 15.20 25.88
N MET A 581 -29.41 14.34 26.88
CA MET A 581 -28.67 13.08 26.75
C MET A 581 -29.38 12.09 25.81
N GLU A 582 -30.71 12.14 25.72
CA GLU A 582 -31.51 11.32 24.81
C GLU A 582 -31.48 11.79 23.34
N LEU A 583 -31.03 13.03 23.05
CA LEU A 583 -30.96 13.54 21.67
C LEU A 583 -29.74 12.94 20.92
N PRO A 584 -29.95 12.08 19.92
CA PRO A 584 -28.87 11.35 19.28
C PRO A 584 -27.99 12.23 18.38
N LYS A 585 -28.58 13.28 17.77
CA LYS A 585 -27.90 14.18 16.84
C LYS A 585 -27.15 15.33 17.52
N LEU A 586 -27.50 15.66 18.78
CA LEU A 586 -26.88 16.79 19.48
C LEU A 586 -25.49 16.37 20.00
N GLU A 587 -24.45 16.91 19.38
CA GLU A 587 -23.05 16.58 19.69
C GLU A 587 -22.33 17.66 20.50
N HIS A 588 -22.66 18.92 20.23
CA HIS A 588 -21.91 20.06 20.77
C HIS A 588 -22.79 21.09 21.46
N ILE A 589 -22.54 21.35 22.75
CA ILE A 589 -23.15 22.42 23.51
C ILE A 589 -22.06 23.33 24.07
N TYR A 590 -22.18 24.64 23.86
CA TYR A 590 -21.25 25.64 24.37
C TYR A 590 -21.91 26.48 25.45
N LEU A 591 -21.37 26.47 26.68
CA LEU A 591 -21.94 27.07 27.88
C LEU A 591 -20.98 28.03 28.62
N GLN A 592 -19.88 28.41 27.98
CA GLN A 592 -18.85 29.26 28.56
C GLN A 592 -19.41 30.66 28.89
N ASP A 593 -18.76 31.33 29.80
CA ASP A 593 -18.99 32.73 30.19
C ASP A 593 -20.44 33.04 30.68
N ASN A 594 -21.15 32.04 31.16
CA ASN A 594 -22.40 32.23 31.92
C ASN A 594 -22.16 32.37 33.42
N PRO A 595 -23.04 33.03 34.18
CA PRO A 595 -22.86 33.26 35.62
C PRO A 595 -23.19 32.01 36.46
N TRP A 596 -22.52 30.88 36.17
CA TRP A 596 -22.73 29.63 36.89
C TRP A 596 -22.33 29.76 38.37
N PRO A 597 -23.17 29.37 39.34
CA PRO A 597 -22.78 29.33 40.74
C PRO A 597 -21.83 28.16 41.01
N CYS A 598 -20.81 28.39 41.88
CA CYS A 598 -19.82 27.37 42.24
C CYS A 598 -20.35 26.40 43.31
N HIS A 599 -21.51 25.83 43.14
CA HIS A 599 -22.09 24.85 44.07
C HIS A 599 -21.91 23.41 43.53
N CYS A 600 -21.66 22.47 44.43
CA CYS A 600 -21.51 21.06 44.09
C CYS A 600 -22.69 20.48 43.28
N VAL A 601 -23.88 20.95 43.52
CA VAL A 601 -25.07 20.48 42.79
C VAL A 601 -25.01 20.87 41.31
N VAL A 602 -24.61 22.12 41.00
CA VAL A 602 -24.48 22.61 39.64
C VAL A 602 -23.29 21.93 38.93
N ALA A 603 -22.16 21.80 39.64
CA ALA A 603 -20.98 21.14 39.11
C ALA A 603 -21.24 19.66 38.77
N LYS A 604 -21.96 18.92 39.60
CA LYS A 604 -22.37 17.55 39.34
C LYS A 604 -23.29 17.40 38.12
N ARG A 605 -24.25 18.34 37.98
CA ARG A 605 -25.15 18.39 36.82
C ARG A 605 -24.40 18.66 35.52
N MET A 606 -23.43 19.58 35.55
CA MET A 606 -22.58 19.85 34.39
C MET A 606 -21.69 18.67 34.02
N LEU A 607 -21.21 17.89 34.99
CA LEU A 607 -20.44 16.67 34.76
C LEU A 607 -21.27 15.60 34.03
N LEU A 608 -22.58 15.51 34.25
CA LEU A 608 -23.44 14.60 33.52
C LEU A 608 -23.50 14.93 32.01
N LEU A 609 -23.38 16.20 31.65
CA LEU A 609 -23.35 16.71 30.29
C LEU A 609 -21.94 16.79 29.67
N GLN A 610 -20.89 16.35 30.38
CA GLN A 610 -19.49 16.52 29.98
C GLN A 610 -19.22 15.99 28.53
N SER A 611 -19.87 14.91 28.13
CA SER A 611 -19.72 14.33 26.78
C SER A 611 -20.34 15.19 25.66
N LYS A 612 -21.28 16.05 25.99
CA LYS A 612 -22.00 16.93 25.06
C LYS A 612 -21.49 18.39 25.12
N ILE A 613 -20.85 18.82 26.23
CA ILE A 613 -20.33 20.17 26.38
C ILE A 613 -18.95 20.28 25.73
N SER A 614 -18.87 21.04 24.65
CA SER A 614 -17.62 21.34 23.99
C SER A 614 -16.74 22.25 24.84
N ASN A 615 -15.44 21.92 24.95
CA ASN A 615 -14.48 22.63 25.79
C ASN A 615 -14.89 22.70 27.26
N PHE A 616 -15.40 21.60 27.81
CA PHE A 616 -15.85 21.50 29.21
C PHE A 616 -14.80 22.00 30.23
N ASP A 617 -13.53 21.77 29.93
CA ASP A 617 -12.40 22.17 30.80
C ASP A 617 -12.21 23.69 30.89
N THR A 618 -12.79 24.45 29.97
CA THR A 618 -12.76 25.92 30.03
C THR A 618 -13.98 26.53 30.76
N LEU A 619 -14.95 25.67 31.14
CA LEU A 619 -16.18 26.13 31.82
C LEU A 619 -15.85 26.62 33.23
N THR A 620 -16.15 27.88 33.48
CA THR A 620 -15.86 28.55 34.76
C THR A 620 -17.13 28.89 35.52
N CYS A 621 -17.00 29.05 36.87
CA CYS A 621 -18.09 29.47 37.73
C CYS A 621 -17.67 30.59 38.72
N GLY A 622 -18.61 31.40 39.17
CA GLY A 622 -18.46 32.48 40.12
C GLY A 622 -17.57 33.62 39.65
N HIS A 623 -17.51 34.71 40.44
CA HIS A 623 -16.69 35.89 40.10
C HIS A 623 -15.18 35.60 40.05
N SER A 624 -14.71 34.54 40.69
CA SER A 624 -13.31 34.12 40.71
C SER A 624 -12.88 33.22 39.53
N LYS A 625 -13.75 33.01 38.56
CA LYS A 625 -13.51 32.16 37.35
C LYS A 625 -12.89 30.80 37.69
N ARG A 626 -13.37 30.11 38.71
CA ARG A 626 -12.90 28.75 39.06
C ARG A 626 -13.42 27.75 38.03
N LEU A 627 -12.56 26.85 37.64
CA LEU A 627 -12.93 25.79 36.68
C LEU A 627 -13.98 24.85 37.29
N MET A 628 -15.09 24.63 36.56
CA MET A 628 -16.20 23.79 36.98
C MET A 628 -15.77 22.32 37.14
N SER A 629 -14.88 21.83 36.26
CA SER A 629 -14.29 20.50 36.32
C SER A 629 -13.58 20.25 37.68
N ARG A 630 -12.82 21.23 38.17
CA ARG A 630 -12.11 21.13 39.49
C ARG A 630 -13.07 21.09 40.67
N ILE A 631 -14.15 21.83 40.60
CA ILE A 631 -15.16 21.84 41.67
C ILE A 631 -15.91 20.52 41.69
N GLY A 632 -16.30 20.01 40.53
CA GLY A 632 -16.98 18.73 40.39
C GLY A 632 -16.14 17.55 40.91
N GLN A 633 -14.84 17.56 40.67
CA GLN A 633 -13.89 16.57 41.19
C GLN A 633 -13.67 16.67 42.69
N SER A 634 -13.60 17.90 43.23
CA SER A 634 -13.47 18.12 44.68
C SER A 634 -14.71 17.68 45.48
N CYS A 635 -15.85 17.60 44.80
CA CYS A 635 -17.11 17.14 45.41
C CYS A 635 -17.28 15.61 45.41
N HIS A 636 -16.29 14.88 44.86
CA HIS A 636 -16.26 13.40 44.88
C HIS A 636 -15.35 12.93 46.04
N ASN A 637 -15.82 11.94 46.81
CA ASN A 637 -15.19 11.46 48.06
C ASN A 637 -13.70 11.14 47.92
N HIS A 638 -12.93 11.45 49.03
CA HIS A 638 -11.48 11.18 49.21
C HIS A 638 -11.01 9.76 48.82
N MET A 639 -11.89 8.77 48.77
CA MET A 639 -11.53 7.37 48.41
C MET A 639 -11.20 7.17 46.92
N THR A 640 -11.84 7.93 46.02
CA THR A 640 -11.56 7.82 44.58
C THR A 640 -10.24 8.46 44.18
N THR A 641 -9.79 9.48 44.93
CA THR A 641 -8.50 10.13 44.68
C THR A 641 -7.30 9.25 45.04
N LEU A 642 -7.40 8.43 46.11
CA LEU A 642 -6.33 7.49 46.48
C LEU A 642 -6.20 6.34 45.45
N ILE A 643 -7.31 5.83 44.93
CA ILE A 643 -7.31 4.78 43.88
C ILE A 643 -6.74 5.33 42.58
N SER A 644 -7.08 6.56 42.20
CA SER A 644 -6.57 7.14 40.95
C SER A 644 -5.09 7.50 41.03
N ILE A 645 -4.57 7.91 42.17
CA ILE A 645 -3.12 8.19 42.39
C ILE A 645 -2.33 6.87 42.23
N SER A 646 -2.83 5.77 42.82
CA SER A 646 -2.16 4.45 42.69
C SER A 646 -2.19 3.92 41.27
N PHE A 647 -3.28 4.15 40.52
CA PHE A 647 -3.38 3.73 39.10
C PHE A 647 -2.46 4.55 38.20
N VAL A 648 -2.36 5.88 38.40
CA VAL A 648 -1.47 6.75 37.61
C VAL A 648 0.01 6.42 37.87
N THR A 649 0.39 6.11 39.13
CA THR A 649 1.77 5.71 39.44
C THR A 649 2.12 4.37 38.74
N LEU A 650 1.18 3.44 38.71
CA LEU A 650 1.37 2.16 38.01
C LEU A 650 1.50 2.34 36.50
N MET A 651 0.68 3.21 35.90
CA MET A 651 0.75 3.58 34.47
C MET A 651 2.06 4.28 34.09
N LEU A 652 2.56 5.19 34.95
CA LEU A 652 3.83 5.88 34.72
C LEU A 652 5.02 4.90 34.77
N ILE A 653 4.99 3.92 35.65
CA ILE A 653 6.01 2.86 35.73
C ILE A 653 5.94 2.00 34.45
N ALA A 654 4.74 1.62 34.02
CA ALA A 654 4.56 0.83 32.78
C ALA A 654 5.00 1.61 31.52
N LEU A 655 4.68 2.90 31.45
CA LEU A 655 5.10 3.79 30.37
C LEU A 655 6.63 3.98 30.36
N GLY A 656 7.23 4.17 31.54
CA GLY A 656 8.69 4.23 31.71
C GLY A 656 9.38 2.95 31.24
N PHE A 657 8.81 1.80 31.58
CA PHE A 657 9.29 0.50 31.13
C PHE A 657 9.12 0.32 29.60
N ALA A 658 8.00 0.73 29.03
CA ALA A 658 7.77 0.68 27.60
C ALA A 658 8.73 1.60 26.82
N ILE A 659 8.98 2.81 27.32
CA ILE A 659 9.97 3.75 26.77
C ILE A 659 11.37 3.16 26.87
N TYR A 660 11.71 2.57 28.00
CA TYR A 660 12.98 1.87 28.16
C TYR A 660 13.15 0.71 27.16
N CYS A 661 12.13 -0.13 26.99
CA CYS A 661 12.17 -1.24 26.01
C CYS A 661 12.29 -0.72 24.57
N HIS A 662 11.59 0.34 24.23
CA HIS A 662 11.62 0.91 22.87
C HIS A 662 12.94 1.61 22.55
N TYR A 663 13.48 2.38 23.49
CA TYR A 663 14.71 3.15 23.32
C TYR A 663 15.95 2.52 23.96
N GLN A 664 15.91 1.25 24.30
CA GLN A 664 16.97 0.54 25.05
C GLN A 664 18.38 0.75 24.45
N ARG A 665 18.51 0.71 23.11
CA ARG A 665 19.80 0.92 22.42
C ARG A 665 20.28 2.37 22.58
N ALA A 666 19.40 3.34 22.40
CA ALA A 666 19.73 4.77 22.52
C ALA A 666 20.09 5.13 23.96
N ILE A 667 19.35 4.60 24.94
CA ILE A 667 19.60 4.79 26.37
C ILE A 667 20.93 4.15 26.79
N LYS A 668 21.23 2.92 26.34
CA LYS A 668 22.50 2.26 26.59
C LYS A 668 23.69 3.03 25.99
N THR A 669 23.54 3.53 24.76
CA THR A 669 24.56 4.36 24.11
C THR A 669 24.78 5.68 24.86
N TRP A 670 23.71 6.33 25.32
CA TRP A 670 23.78 7.57 26.10
C TRP A 670 24.43 7.35 27.47
N LEU A 671 24.05 6.30 28.21
CA LEU A 671 24.64 5.91 29.48
C LEU A 671 26.14 5.57 29.34
N PHE A 672 26.54 4.92 28.24
CA PHE A 672 27.94 4.63 27.94
C PHE A 672 28.75 5.92 27.73
N VAL A 673 28.22 6.85 26.95
CA VAL A 673 28.89 8.15 26.67
C VAL A 673 29.07 8.99 27.92
N HIS A 674 28.09 8.97 28.84
CA HIS A 674 28.15 9.75 30.09
C HIS A 674 28.77 9.01 31.28
N HIS A 675 29.34 7.82 31.06
CA HIS A 675 29.96 6.96 32.08
C HIS A 675 29.05 6.63 33.28
N LEU A 676 27.72 6.63 33.06
CA LEU A 676 26.73 6.28 34.06
C LEU A 676 26.36 4.78 33.94
N CYS A 677 26.34 4.09 35.08
CA CYS A 677 25.99 2.66 35.17
C CYS A 677 26.67 1.74 34.14
N LEU A 678 28.02 1.79 34.04
CA LEU A 678 28.80 0.96 33.10
C LEU A 678 28.51 -0.55 33.20
N LYS A 679 28.14 -1.06 34.39
CA LYS A 679 27.71 -2.47 34.56
C LYS A 679 26.34 -2.80 33.92
N CYS A 680 25.47 -1.81 33.76
CA CYS A 680 24.14 -1.98 33.16
C CYS A 680 24.21 -2.01 31.62
N VAL A 681 25.34 -1.57 31.04
CA VAL A 681 25.52 -1.35 29.58
C VAL A 681 26.48 -2.34 28.96
N SER A 682 27.48 -2.86 29.71
CA SER A 682 28.44 -3.83 29.23
C SER A 682 27.83 -5.24 29.25
N GLU A 683 27.53 -5.78 28.08
CA GLU A 683 27.39 -7.22 27.92
C GLU A 683 28.79 -7.82 27.97
N ALA A 684 29.10 -8.56 29.04
CA ALA A 684 30.37 -9.24 29.17
C ALA A 684 30.49 -10.33 28.09
N GLU A 685 31.28 -10.07 27.04
CA GLU A 685 31.66 -11.10 26.09
C GLU A 685 32.60 -12.09 26.77
N ALA A 686 32.05 -13.14 27.35
CA ALA A 686 32.83 -14.18 28.00
C ALA A 686 33.59 -15.03 26.97
N GLY A 687 34.95 -15.02 27.04
CA GLY A 687 35.74 -16.21 26.88
C GLY A 687 36.15 -16.71 25.51
N ALA A 688 36.52 -15.88 24.51
CA ALA A 688 37.36 -16.33 23.41
C ALA A 688 38.56 -15.38 23.24
N HIS A 689 39.80 -15.89 23.28
CA HIS A 689 40.98 -15.14 22.95
C HIS A 689 41.03 -14.86 21.45
N HIS A 690 40.57 -13.66 21.03
CA HIS A 690 40.75 -13.19 19.66
C HIS A 690 42.03 -12.36 19.56
N GLN A 691 42.75 -12.52 18.44
CA GLN A 691 43.98 -11.80 18.18
C GLN A 691 43.74 -10.30 17.97
N TYR A 692 42.59 -9.96 17.33
CA TYR A 692 42.21 -8.60 17.01
C TYR A 692 40.83 -8.22 17.62
N ASP A 693 40.67 -6.95 17.87
CA ASP A 693 39.39 -6.41 18.35
C ASP A 693 38.42 -6.16 17.17
N ALA A 694 38.96 -5.81 15.98
CA ALA A 694 38.19 -5.78 14.75
C ALA A 694 39.06 -6.01 13.50
N PHE A 695 38.53 -6.65 12.48
CA PHE A 695 38.98 -6.66 11.10
C PHE A 695 38.23 -5.60 10.30
N ILE A 696 38.93 -4.83 9.44
CA ILE A 696 38.34 -3.77 8.60
C ILE A 696 38.45 -4.18 7.14
N SER A 697 37.29 -4.37 6.51
CA SER A 697 37.12 -4.64 5.08
C SER A 697 36.74 -3.34 4.36
N TYR A 698 37.47 -3.00 3.31
CA TYR A 698 37.27 -1.79 2.52
C TYR A 698 37.84 -1.95 1.10
N SER A 699 37.35 -1.13 0.16
CA SER A 699 37.93 -1.10 -1.19
C SER A 699 39.30 -0.37 -1.19
N TYR A 700 40.24 -0.86 -1.97
CA TYR A 700 41.57 -0.23 -2.13
C TYR A 700 41.51 1.27 -2.42
N HIS A 701 40.51 1.71 -3.19
CA HIS A 701 40.32 3.13 -3.48
C HIS A 701 39.89 3.99 -2.26
N ASP A 702 39.54 3.36 -1.16
CA ASP A 702 39.08 4.01 0.07
C ASP A 702 40.15 3.99 1.18
N GLU A 703 41.41 3.60 0.85
CA GLU A 703 42.52 3.44 1.77
C GLU A 703 42.81 4.73 2.55
N ASP A 704 42.66 5.88 1.92
CA ASP A 704 42.96 7.17 2.55
C ASP A 704 42.09 7.45 3.78
N PHE A 705 40.81 7.16 3.71
CA PHE A 705 39.94 7.32 4.88
C PHE A 705 40.21 6.25 5.94
N VAL A 706 40.41 5.01 5.52
CA VAL A 706 40.58 3.90 6.46
C VAL A 706 41.92 3.99 7.17
N ALA A 707 43.03 4.13 6.41
CA ALA A 707 44.36 4.13 6.97
C ALA A 707 44.71 5.43 7.74
N HIS A 708 44.28 6.58 7.27
CA HIS A 708 44.70 7.86 7.84
C HIS A 708 43.66 8.48 8.82
N LYS A 709 42.39 8.02 8.83
CA LYS A 709 41.37 8.56 9.74
C LYS A 709 40.76 7.50 10.66
N LEU A 710 40.26 6.38 10.09
CA LEU A 710 39.49 5.40 10.86
C LEU A 710 40.38 4.57 11.79
N VAL A 711 41.50 4.02 11.26
CA VAL A 711 42.43 3.19 12.02
C VAL A 711 43.10 3.99 13.13
N PRO A 712 43.70 5.18 12.87
CA PRO A 712 44.30 5.98 13.91
C PRO A 712 43.33 6.40 15.01
N ALA A 713 42.09 6.73 14.65
CA ALA A 713 41.09 7.11 15.64
C ALA A 713 40.66 5.96 16.59
N LEU A 714 40.68 4.72 16.11
CA LEU A 714 40.31 3.56 16.93
C LEU A 714 41.56 2.98 17.69
N GLU A 715 42.75 3.09 17.14
CA GLU A 715 44.01 2.63 17.79
C GLU A 715 44.57 3.66 18.78
N ALA A 716 44.13 4.92 18.72
CA ALA A 716 44.55 5.96 19.64
C ALA A 716 44.01 5.75 21.09
N ALA A 717 44.70 6.37 22.06
CA ALA A 717 44.24 6.41 23.44
C ALA A 717 42.90 7.18 23.52
N PRO A 718 41.99 6.82 24.43
CA PRO A 718 42.11 5.89 25.55
C PRO A 718 41.78 4.42 25.24
N GLN A 719 41.20 4.10 24.07
CA GLN A 719 40.61 2.79 23.79
C GLN A 719 41.65 1.74 23.32
N LYS A 720 42.63 2.13 22.48
CA LYS A 720 43.73 1.29 21.98
C LYS A 720 43.23 -0.06 21.43
N PHE A 721 42.26 -0.06 20.49
CA PHE A 721 41.79 -1.28 19.85
C PHE A 721 42.89 -1.88 18.97
N ARG A 722 42.98 -3.20 18.89
CA ARG A 722 43.89 -3.93 17.99
C ARG A 722 43.12 -4.22 16.72
N LEU A 723 43.50 -3.59 15.64
CA LEU A 723 42.81 -3.70 14.36
C LEU A 723 43.60 -4.54 13.37
N CYS A 724 42.93 -5.29 12.52
CA CYS A 724 43.49 -6.02 11.39
C CYS A 724 43.07 -5.35 10.09
N ILE A 725 43.99 -4.94 9.24
CA ILE A 725 43.77 -4.40 7.89
C ILE A 725 44.62 -5.13 6.87
N HIS A 726 44.06 -5.38 5.65
CA HIS A 726 44.74 -6.20 4.66
C HIS A 726 46.10 -5.66 4.21
N VAL A 727 46.27 -4.35 4.08
CA VAL A 727 47.50 -3.72 3.63
C VAL A 727 48.68 -3.89 4.65
N ARG A 728 48.38 -3.96 5.93
CA ARG A 728 49.37 -4.02 7.00
C ARG A 728 49.62 -5.45 7.53
N ASP A 729 48.54 -6.25 7.64
CA ASP A 729 48.57 -7.46 8.48
C ASP A 729 48.47 -8.76 7.68
N PHE A 730 48.28 -8.70 6.34
CA PHE A 730 48.22 -9.89 5.50
C PHE A 730 49.61 -10.28 4.98
N ILE A 731 49.87 -11.58 4.91
CA ILE A 731 51.17 -12.15 4.53
C ILE A 731 51.24 -12.29 3.00
N ALA A 732 52.23 -11.69 2.38
CA ALA A 732 52.49 -11.81 0.96
C ALA A 732 52.70 -13.28 0.54
N GLY A 733 52.11 -13.72 -0.58
CA GLY A 733 52.27 -15.08 -1.12
C GLY A 733 51.21 -16.09 -0.62
N MET A 734 50.37 -15.77 0.34
CA MET A 734 49.26 -16.64 0.74
C MET A 734 47.96 -16.27 0.03
N SER A 735 47.09 -17.25 -0.21
CA SER A 735 45.76 -17.01 -0.76
C SER A 735 45.01 -15.96 0.06
N LEU A 736 44.57 -14.92 -0.63
CA LEU A 736 43.94 -13.75 -0.02
C LEU A 736 42.62 -14.15 0.68
N GLU A 737 41.84 -15.04 0.07
CA GLU A 737 40.57 -15.57 0.62
C GLU A 737 40.77 -16.28 1.95
N SER A 738 41.78 -17.14 2.04
CA SER A 738 42.11 -17.84 3.28
C SER A 738 42.55 -16.89 4.40
N GLN A 739 43.20 -15.80 4.06
CA GLN A 739 43.61 -14.77 5.03
C GLN A 739 42.42 -13.93 5.51
N VAL A 740 41.47 -13.60 4.64
CA VAL A 740 40.27 -12.90 5.02
C VAL A 740 39.40 -13.74 5.98
N ILE A 741 39.20 -15.02 5.66
CA ILE A 741 38.44 -15.94 6.53
C ILE A 741 39.14 -16.03 7.90
N LYS A 742 40.46 -16.12 7.93
CA LYS A 742 41.26 -16.20 9.16
C LYS A 742 41.20 -14.86 9.94
N ALA A 743 41.24 -13.73 9.25
CA ALA A 743 41.16 -12.41 9.87
C ALA A 743 39.78 -12.19 10.52
N ILE A 744 38.69 -12.58 9.82
CA ILE A 744 37.33 -12.53 10.36
C ILE A 744 37.20 -13.45 11.58
N ALA A 745 37.67 -14.69 11.50
CA ALA A 745 37.61 -15.65 12.59
C ALA A 745 38.40 -15.21 13.82
N ASN A 746 39.56 -14.56 13.63
CA ASN A 746 40.46 -14.10 14.71
C ASN A 746 40.10 -12.70 15.25
N SER A 747 39.05 -12.07 14.75
CA SER A 747 38.57 -10.75 15.17
C SER A 747 37.25 -10.83 15.93
N ARG A 748 37.08 -9.97 16.95
CA ARG A 748 35.83 -9.88 17.73
C ARG A 748 34.70 -9.21 16.94
N ARG A 749 35.04 -8.27 16.06
CA ARG A 749 34.11 -7.53 15.17
C ARG A 749 34.69 -7.55 13.76
N THR A 750 33.79 -7.36 12.81
CA THR A 750 34.20 -7.01 11.44
C THR A 750 33.55 -5.67 11.09
N ILE A 751 34.38 -4.71 10.69
CA ILE A 751 33.93 -3.40 10.22
C ILE A 751 33.98 -3.42 8.70
N VAL A 752 32.87 -3.10 8.04
CA VAL A 752 32.84 -2.98 6.59
C VAL A 752 32.55 -1.54 6.22
N TYR A 753 33.45 -0.92 5.48
CA TYR A 753 33.26 0.43 4.97
C TYR A 753 32.74 0.39 3.55
N VAL A 754 31.45 0.73 3.39
CA VAL A 754 30.72 0.62 2.14
C VAL A 754 30.70 1.97 1.44
N THR A 755 31.37 2.03 0.32
CA THR A 755 31.45 3.17 -0.59
C THR A 755 30.98 2.76 -1.97
N LYS A 756 30.94 3.70 -2.90
CA LYS A 756 30.68 3.44 -4.32
C LYS A 756 31.72 2.47 -4.92
N HIS A 757 32.98 2.63 -4.55
CA HIS A 757 34.07 1.76 -4.99
C HIS A 757 33.98 0.35 -4.39
N PHE A 758 33.58 0.26 -3.13
CA PHE A 758 33.31 -1.03 -2.47
C PHE A 758 32.23 -1.83 -3.21
N LEU A 759 31.15 -1.18 -3.63
CA LEU A 759 30.04 -1.82 -4.34
C LEU A 759 30.40 -2.27 -5.76
N GLN A 760 31.37 -1.62 -6.40
CA GLN A 760 31.87 -1.98 -7.72
C GLN A 760 32.90 -3.11 -7.70
N SER A 761 33.56 -3.36 -6.56
CA SER A 761 34.59 -4.40 -6.38
C SER A 761 33.94 -5.75 -6.09
N GLU A 762 34.16 -6.74 -6.96
CA GLU A 762 33.66 -8.11 -6.72
C GLU A 762 34.31 -8.73 -5.47
N TRP A 763 35.56 -8.42 -5.23
CA TRP A 763 36.33 -8.86 -4.07
C TRP A 763 35.74 -8.30 -2.76
N SER A 764 35.52 -7.02 -2.68
CA SER A 764 34.94 -6.36 -1.49
C SER A 764 33.54 -6.86 -1.16
N ARG A 765 32.76 -7.18 -2.19
CA ARG A 765 31.43 -7.81 -2.02
C ARG A 765 31.54 -9.23 -1.47
N HIS A 766 32.56 -9.99 -1.89
CA HIS A 766 32.82 -11.34 -1.39
C HIS A 766 33.21 -11.34 0.10
N GLU A 767 34.10 -10.44 0.52
CA GLU A 767 34.45 -10.24 1.93
C GLU A 767 33.26 -9.89 2.81
N PHE A 768 32.36 -9.03 2.28
CA PHE A 768 31.11 -8.68 2.98
C PHE A 768 30.21 -9.91 3.17
N ARG A 769 30.03 -10.74 2.13
CA ARG A 769 29.23 -11.97 2.22
C ARG A 769 29.77 -12.92 3.26
N LEU A 770 31.07 -13.18 3.25
CA LEU A 770 31.74 -14.04 4.25
C LEU A 770 31.55 -13.52 5.68
N ALA A 771 31.70 -12.21 5.89
CA ALA A 771 31.53 -11.58 7.19
C ALA A 771 30.06 -11.65 7.65
N PHE A 772 29.10 -11.48 6.74
CA PHE A 772 27.69 -11.53 6.99
C PHE A 772 27.23 -12.95 7.34
N GLU A 773 27.60 -13.96 6.55
CA GLU A 773 27.29 -15.36 6.82
C GLU A 773 27.86 -15.82 8.17
N GLN A 774 29.07 -15.43 8.50
CA GLN A 774 29.66 -15.78 9.78
C GLN A 774 28.99 -15.08 10.96
N SER A 775 28.50 -13.85 10.77
CA SER A 775 27.71 -13.11 11.77
C SER A 775 26.37 -13.80 12.04
N LEU A 776 25.70 -14.30 11.00
CA LEU A 776 24.44 -15.03 11.10
C LEU A 776 24.61 -16.39 11.81
N ARG A 777 25.62 -17.17 11.41
CA ARG A 777 25.88 -18.51 11.99
C ARG A 777 26.14 -18.49 13.51
N GLN A 778 26.65 -17.38 14.05
CA GLN A 778 27.05 -17.29 15.46
C GLN A 778 26.04 -16.55 16.35
N ASN A 779 24.90 -16.10 15.79
CA ASN A 779 23.83 -15.34 16.46
C ASN A 779 24.34 -14.17 17.34
N ARG A 780 25.48 -13.54 16.93
CA ARG A 780 26.12 -12.43 17.61
C ARG A 780 26.27 -11.26 16.64
N THR A 781 25.98 -10.06 17.09
CA THR A 781 26.18 -8.80 16.34
C THR A 781 27.68 -8.51 16.15
N ARG A 782 28.37 -9.29 15.29
CA ARG A 782 29.81 -9.12 15.03
C ARG A 782 30.12 -8.16 13.89
N LEU A 783 29.12 -7.84 13.06
CA LEU A 783 29.30 -7.00 11.88
C LEU A 783 28.89 -5.55 12.18
N ILE A 784 29.79 -4.62 11.87
CA ILE A 784 29.57 -3.17 11.93
C ILE A 784 29.70 -2.64 10.51
N VAL A 785 28.65 -2.06 9.97
CA VAL A 785 28.65 -1.48 8.62
C VAL A 785 28.71 0.04 8.71
N ILE A 786 29.65 0.64 8.03
CA ILE A 786 29.82 2.08 7.88
C ILE A 786 29.46 2.45 6.44
N LEU A 787 28.45 3.31 6.26
CA LEU A 787 28.04 3.82 4.95
C LEU A 787 28.63 5.20 4.69
N ASP A 788 29.21 5.38 3.52
CA ASP A 788 29.56 6.70 3.02
C ASP A 788 28.33 7.46 2.50
N SER A 789 28.36 8.79 2.56
CA SER A 789 27.27 9.70 2.19
C SER A 789 26.73 9.50 0.76
N ASP A 790 27.61 9.14 -0.17
CA ASP A 790 27.26 8.98 -1.58
C ASP A 790 26.49 7.70 -1.89
N VAL A 791 26.63 6.67 -1.07
CA VAL A 791 25.96 5.38 -1.25
C VAL A 791 24.48 5.47 -0.88
N SER A 792 24.12 6.32 0.07
CA SER A 792 22.74 6.44 0.57
C SER A 792 21.73 6.91 -0.50
N LYS A 793 22.20 7.53 -1.58
CA LYS A 793 21.39 8.01 -2.71
C LYS A 793 21.16 6.99 -3.82
N GLN A 794 21.86 5.86 -3.81
CA GLN A 794 21.87 4.86 -4.89
C GLN A 794 21.37 3.47 -4.44
N PHE A 795 20.49 3.40 -3.47
CA PHE A 795 19.92 2.13 -2.99
C PHE A 795 19.24 1.26 -4.06
N HIS A 796 18.89 1.85 -5.22
CA HIS A 796 18.24 1.14 -6.33
C HIS A 796 19.16 0.21 -7.13
N VAL A 797 20.48 0.38 -7.01
CA VAL A 797 21.52 -0.36 -7.78
C VAL A 797 22.11 -1.52 -6.95
N LEU A 798 21.69 -1.68 -5.71
CA LEU A 798 22.24 -2.70 -4.80
C LEU A 798 21.72 -4.10 -5.15
N ASP A 799 22.61 -5.10 -5.08
CA ASP A 799 22.28 -6.52 -5.10
C ASP A 799 21.17 -6.85 -4.09
N ALA A 800 20.31 -7.81 -4.43
CA ALA A 800 19.13 -8.17 -3.62
C ALA A 800 19.49 -8.49 -2.16
N GLN A 801 20.60 -9.19 -1.92
CA GLN A 801 21.08 -9.54 -0.58
C GLN A 801 21.53 -8.31 0.24
N LEU A 802 22.26 -7.39 -0.38
CA LEU A 802 22.66 -6.13 0.26
C LEU A 802 21.45 -5.24 0.56
N ARG A 803 20.44 -5.23 -0.31
CA ARG A 803 19.22 -4.46 -0.12
C ARG A 803 18.42 -4.96 1.08
N VAL A 804 18.26 -6.27 1.22
CA VAL A 804 17.60 -6.90 2.36
C VAL A 804 18.37 -6.60 3.65
N PHE A 805 19.69 -6.73 3.65
CA PHE A 805 20.50 -6.39 4.82
C PHE A 805 20.31 -4.94 5.26
N PHE A 806 20.39 -3.97 4.34
CA PHE A 806 20.22 -2.55 4.68
C PHE A 806 18.78 -2.17 5.08
N SER A 807 17.79 -2.99 4.73
CA SER A 807 16.40 -2.81 5.20
C SER A 807 16.18 -3.35 6.63
N THR A 808 17.00 -4.30 7.07
CA THR A 808 16.79 -5.03 8.34
C THR A 808 17.86 -4.75 9.39
N ALA A 809 19.10 -4.37 9.00
CA ALA A 809 20.23 -4.15 9.91
C ALA A 809 20.48 -2.67 10.21
N THR A 810 20.98 -2.38 11.41
CA THR A 810 21.44 -1.05 11.78
C THR A 810 22.85 -0.80 11.26
N TYR A 811 23.03 0.22 10.46
CA TYR A 811 24.34 0.69 9.94
C TYR A 811 24.70 2.07 10.49
N LEU A 812 25.98 2.43 10.44
CA LEU A 812 26.48 3.72 10.84
C LEU A 812 26.70 4.59 9.59
N ARG A 813 26.18 5.79 9.58
CA ARG A 813 26.45 6.76 8.51
C ARG A 813 27.67 7.60 8.88
N LYS A 814 28.60 7.78 7.95
CA LYS A 814 29.84 8.57 8.14
C LYS A 814 29.56 10.04 8.41
N ASP A 815 28.45 10.57 7.86
CA ASP A 815 27.98 11.96 8.04
C ASP A 815 27.17 12.21 9.32
N ASP A 816 26.93 11.20 10.13
CA ASP A 816 26.19 11.34 11.40
C ASP A 816 27.00 12.13 12.43
N VAL A 817 26.42 13.18 13.01
CA VAL A 817 27.07 14.00 14.06
C VAL A 817 27.54 13.14 15.25
N ALA A 818 26.89 12.03 15.52
CA ALA A 818 27.23 11.09 16.57
C ALA A 818 28.04 9.87 16.08
N PHE A 819 28.55 9.87 14.84
CA PHE A 819 29.21 8.73 14.19
C PHE A 819 30.26 8.08 15.09
N TRP A 820 31.26 8.83 15.55
CA TRP A 820 32.35 8.31 16.39
C TRP A 820 31.86 7.72 17.70
N ARG A 821 30.84 8.33 18.33
CA ARG A 821 30.27 7.82 19.58
C ARG A 821 29.53 6.51 19.38
N LYS A 822 28.77 6.39 18.29
CA LYS A 822 28.03 5.18 17.93
C LYS A 822 28.99 4.06 17.51
N LEU A 823 30.06 4.38 16.79
CA LEU A 823 31.09 3.42 16.40
C LEU A 823 31.81 2.86 17.63
N LEU A 824 32.23 3.73 18.55
CA LEU A 824 32.87 3.30 19.80
C LEU A 824 31.97 2.43 20.67
N TYR A 825 30.66 2.72 20.69
CA TYR A 825 29.70 1.88 21.39
C TYR A 825 29.54 0.49 20.75
N ALA A 826 29.66 0.38 19.42
CA ALA A 826 29.58 -0.88 18.68
C ALA A 826 30.84 -1.75 18.78
N MET A 827 31.99 -1.16 19.17
CA MET A 827 33.26 -1.88 19.36
C MET A 827 33.22 -2.77 20.62
N PRO A 828 34.10 -3.80 20.72
CA PRO A 828 34.16 -4.69 21.88
C PRO A 828 34.44 -3.92 23.18
N HIS A 829 33.60 -4.11 24.21
CA HIS A 829 33.84 -3.50 25.51
C HIS A 829 34.79 -4.36 26.34
N ARG A 830 35.84 -3.74 26.88
CA ARG A 830 36.75 -4.38 27.86
C ARG A 830 36.10 -4.41 29.23
N ASP A 831 36.41 -5.43 30.03
CA ASP A 831 35.85 -5.59 31.38
C ASP A 831 36.10 -4.33 32.24
N VAL A 832 35.00 -3.81 32.83
CA VAL A 832 35.03 -2.60 33.67
C VAL A 832 35.95 -2.72 34.88
N VAL A 833 36.19 -3.96 35.33
CA VAL A 833 37.13 -4.27 36.44
C VAL A 833 38.57 -4.06 36.02
N ALA A 834 38.96 -4.47 34.80
CA ALA A 834 40.28 -4.26 34.23
C ALA A 834 40.56 -2.76 34.02
N MET A 835 39.62 -1.98 33.50
CA MET A 835 39.74 -0.53 33.33
C MET A 835 39.89 0.22 34.66
N LYS A 836 39.21 -0.21 35.73
CA LYS A 836 39.42 0.37 37.07
C LYS A 836 40.77 0.05 37.68
N GLN A 837 41.33 -1.12 37.40
CA GLN A 837 42.70 -1.49 37.83
C GLN A 837 43.73 -0.71 37.04
N GLU A 838 43.64 -0.60 35.71
CA GLU A 838 44.56 0.20 34.90
C GLU A 838 44.50 1.71 35.28
N ARG A 839 43.36 2.28 35.56
CA ARG A 839 43.26 3.66 36.07
C ARG A 839 43.85 3.83 37.47
N LYS A 840 43.79 2.80 38.34
CA LYS A 840 44.43 2.81 39.65
C LYS A 840 45.97 2.74 39.50
N VAL A 841 46.46 1.97 38.58
CA VAL A 841 47.87 1.84 38.27
C VAL A 841 48.41 3.14 37.62
N GLN A 842 47.70 3.71 36.62
CA GLN A 842 48.11 4.98 35.99
C GLN A 842 48.03 6.17 36.98
N LYS A 843 47.06 6.19 37.88
CA LYS A 843 47.00 7.22 38.95
C LYS A 843 48.13 7.03 39.98
N LYS A 844 48.58 5.79 40.24
CA LYS A 844 49.73 5.50 41.11
C LYS A 844 51.03 5.92 40.40
N GLU A 845 51.20 5.63 39.11
CA GLU A 845 52.37 6.05 38.33
C GLU A 845 52.46 7.58 38.15
N HIS A 846 51.31 8.24 37.94
CA HIS A 846 51.26 9.72 37.84
C HIS A 846 51.55 10.37 39.17
N ARG A 847 51.13 9.77 40.28
CA ARG A 847 51.41 10.23 41.64
C ARG A 847 52.88 10.02 42.01
N TRP A 848 53.45 8.89 41.57
CA TRP A 848 54.89 8.57 41.75
C TRP A 848 55.79 9.48 40.93
N ARG A 849 55.49 9.75 39.68
CA ARG A 849 56.18 10.73 38.82
C ARG A 849 56.13 12.15 39.41
N ASN A 850 54.99 12.58 39.92
CA ASN A 850 54.89 13.91 40.50
C ASN A 850 55.57 14.03 41.90
N SER A 851 55.66 12.95 42.67
CA SER A 851 56.44 12.94 43.93
C SER A 851 57.96 12.91 43.62
N SER A 852 58.41 12.11 42.64
CA SER A 852 59.80 12.09 42.22
C SER A 852 60.27 13.44 41.61
N LEU A 853 59.43 14.11 40.84
CA LEU A 853 59.70 15.47 40.32
C LEU A 853 59.73 16.51 41.42
N ARG A 854 58.93 16.40 42.49
CA ARG A 854 59.01 17.28 43.67
C ARG A 854 60.27 17.04 44.49
N GLU A 855 60.75 15.80 44.68
CA GLU A 855 62.01 15.48 45.36
C GLU A 855 63.21 15.95 44.55
N ILE A 856 63.18 15.84 43.20
CA ILE A 856 64.24 16.33 42.31
C ILE A 856 64.30 17.87 42.34
N ASN A 857 63.17 18.57 42.35
CA ASN A 857 63.12 20.03 42.45
C ASN A 857 63.56 20.50 43.86
N GLN A 858 63.15 19.83 44.94
CA GLN A 858 63.64 20.17 46.29
C GLN A 858 65.18 19.97 46.47
N ARG A 859 65.73 18.92 45.85
CA ARG A 859 67.22 18.72 45.79
C ARG A 859 67.91 19.74 44.92
N ARG A 860 67.31 20.28 43.85
CA ARG A 860 67.81 21.38 43.07
C ARG A 860 67.80 22.72 43.88
N GLU A 861 66.68 23.04 44.54
CA GLU A 861 66.58 24.26 45.40
C GLU A 861 67.60 24.17 46.58
N GLN A 862 67.83 23.01 47.18
CA GLN A 862 68.86 22.84 48.23
C GLN A 862 70.26 22.94 47.68
N LYS A 863 70.53 22.67 46.41
CA LYS A 863 71.88 22.80 45.79
C LYS A 863 72.17 24.23 45.40
N ASP A 864 71.12 24.96 44.91
CA ASP A 864 71.21 26.37 44.54
C ASP A 864 71.39 27.31 45.79
N VAL A 865 70.99 26.86 47.01
CA VAL A 865 71.20 27.56 48.28
C VAL A 865 72.60 27.28 48.90
N ALA A 866 73.25 26.15 48.53
CA ALA A 866 74.58 25.82 48.99
C ALA A 866 75.68 26.49 48.16
N ASP A 867 75.39 26.85 46.86
CA ASP A 867 76.36 27.52 45.99
C ASP A 867 76.33 29.07 46.11
N VAL A 868 75.47 29.63 46.97
CA VAL A 868 75.42 31.11 47.29
C VAL A 868 76.09 31.41 48.64
N GLN A 869 76.72 30.41 49.33
CA GLN A 869 77.45 30.60 50.59
C GLN A 869 78.86 30.15 50.57
N LEU A 870 79.53 30.26 49.38
CA LEU A 870 80.97 30.14 49.27
C LEU A 870 81.50 31.32 48.42
#